data_e3329d2c12a5eb731b15ef59bc010ee3
#
_entry.id   e3329d2c12a5eb731b15ef59bc010ee3
#
_cell.length_a   1.000
_cell.length_b   1.000
_cell.length_c   1.000
_cell.angle_alpha   90.00
_cell.angle_beta   90.00
_cell.angle_gamma   90.00
#
_symmetry.space_group_name_H-M   'P 1'
#
loop_
_entity.id
_entity.type
_entity.pdbx_description
1 polymer ?
#
loop_
_entity_poly.entity_id
_entity_poly.type
_entity_poly.pdbx_seq_one_letter_code
_entity_poly.pdbx_strand_id
1 'polypeptide(L)'
;MNRFFRRTLSLFLSASLACSLGISAAASNALGEDLSTRDTLLNQETQLSTNVFWSSAYSDLRTENVVTYTPNEDVTPIVTYGDTLTSRITVSSAAKGLESKGYRVVAGMNGDFFNTSTGLPIGLVVSEGEILSTDGGYYAIGFRADGTAVLGKPTVKVSADLGYELLNDYGTPTEVVRQLTGVNKARVSTGGIYLYTYDFKSRHTTGNTEAGVDVICTIDRGSLTIGGEMTATVDQVVEATSATAIGPDQIVLSANLQSSSYNVDALRRIPVGSTITLSVTASSEQWNDVEYAVGALYSLVENGSVVSGLSNSASPRTAIGQKADGTLVFYTIDGRKSGHSIGASLNQLAQRMVELGCVTALCLDGGGSTAITVTQPDELTAKTINTPSDGSERAVTNHVFLVASSEPTGRLGSFYVQADHSYVLAGSRVNISAAALDTNFIPMGDEPYDLETSAGTLDGNVLTTPAGGGDITVTAYSGSQKGSTTVHAIETPDSITVRNSSGTVVSSISVADGASAALVASAVYHHMALQADQDAFTWTVSGNIGTISNTGIFTATAPGTGTITVTAGGKSATVKVTVAGTGLESIENFEGSTTIFRGSGSNMDFSLNHSADTVRMGSGSAKVDYTLTETGASQGAYTAEWRASKSTGIDCSTYTALHLWVYGDGSGNILSLLYNDGAAGYQSLQVTPLDFTGWKQVTVTLPGAHFEIQGLQVSAPTAADGTVS
;
A
#
# COMPACT_ATOMS: atom_id res chain seq x y z
N MET A 1 34.61 -55.16 -25.05
CA MET A 1 34.05 -55.26 -23.69
C MET A 1 33.41 -53.92 -23.35
N ASN A 2 32.11 -53.93 -23.21
CA ASN A 2 31.21 -52.80 -23.33
C ASN A 2 31.28 -51.79 -22.18
N ARG A 3 31.40 -50.51 -22.52
CA ARG A 3 31.06 -49.40 -21.66
C ARG A 3 29.70 -48.86 -22.07
N PHE A 4 28.68 -49.05 -21.21
CA PHE A 4 27.36 -48.43 -21.35
C PHE A 4 27.39 -46.99 -20.85
N PHE A 5 27.13 -46.04 -21.75
CA PHE A 5 26.74 -44.67 -21.46
C PHE A 5 25.31 -44.66 -20.98
N ARG A 6 25.10 -44.23 -19.75
CA ARG A 6 23.75 -43.81 -19.29
C ARG A 6 23.62 -42.29 -19.53
N ARG A 7 22.85 -41.90 -20.53
CA ARG A 7 22.30 -40.56 -20.65
C ARG A 7 21.06 -40.50 -19.77
N THR A 8 21.08 -39.66 -18.73
CA THR A 8 19.89 -39.26 -17.98
C THR A 8 19.18 -38.18 -18.75
N LEU A 9 18.01 -38.50 -19.24
CA LEU A 9 17.07 -37.62 -19.93
C LEU A 9 16.23 -36.94 -18.83
N SER A 10 16.41 -35.65 -18.58
CA SER A 10 15.54 -34.87 -17.72
C SER A 10 14.21 -34.63 -18.44
N LEU A 11 13.16 -35.31 -18.00
CA LEU A 11 11.79 -35.04 -18.43
C LEU A 11 11.28 -33.87 -17.58
N PHE A 12 11.08 -32.71 -18.21
CA PHE A 12 10.22 -31.67 -17.67
C PHE A 12 8.76 -32.17 -17.77
N LEU A 13 8.17 -32.48 -16.64
CA LEU A 13 6.76 -32.82 -16.53
C LEU A 13 5.98 -31.51 -16.36
N SER A 14 5.46 -30.95 -17.46
CA SER A 14 4.42 -29.93 -17.42
C SER A 14 3.13 -30.61 -16.95
N ALA A 15 2.79 -30.46 -15.68
CA ALA A 15 1.50 -30.84 -15.14
C ALA A 15 0.44 -29.81 -15.54
N SER A 16 -0.22 -30.02 -16.67
CA SER A 16 -1.49 -29.39 -16.97
C SER A 16 -2.57 -30.01 -16.07
N LEU A 17 -2.88 -29.31 -14.96
CA LEU A 17 -3.99 -29.66 -14.11
C LEU A 17 -5.29 -29.13 -14.76
N ALA A 18 -6.09 -30.01 -15.33
CA ALA A 18 -7.47 -29.69 -15.72
C ALA A 18 -8.27 -29.45 -14.43
N CYS A 19 -8.58 -28.19 -14.12
CA CYS A 19 -9.49 -27.86 -13.04
C CYS A 19 -10.93 -28.07 -13.49
N SER A 20 -11.57 -29.08 -12.92
CA SER A 20 -13.02 -29.24 -12.88
C SER A 20 -13.63 -28.06 -12.10
N LEU A 21 -14.67 -27.44 -12.68
CA LEU A 21 -15.52 -26.41 -12.06
C LEU A 21 -16.12 -26.90 -10.73
N GLY A 22 -15.43 -26.61 -9.65
CA GLY A 22 -15.97 -26.56 -8.31
C GLY A 22 -15.77 -25.14 -7.82
N ILE A 23 -16.84 -24.48 -7.42
CA ILE A 23 -16.78 -23.27 -6.61
C ILE A 23 -16.11 -23.67 -5.29
N SER A 24 -14.78 -23.66 -5.25
CA SER A 24 -14.05 -23.72 -3.99
C SER A 24 -14.18 -22.34 -3.37
N ALA A 25 -14.83 -22.27 -2.21
CA ALA A 25 -14.63 -21.12 -1.32
C ALA A 25 -13.12 -20.90 -1.24
N ALA A 26 -12.67 -19.70 -1.62
CA ALA A 26 -11.26 -19.34 -1.54
C ALA A 26 -10.75 -19.70 -0.15
N ALA A 27 -9.65 -20.43 -0.08
CA ALA A 27 -9.10 -20.83 1.19
C ALA A 27 -8.64 -19.54 1.90
N SER A 28 -9.35 -19.19 2.99
CA SER A 28 -8.98 -18.05 3.82
C SER A 28 -7.63 -18.33 4.45
N ASN A 29 -6.61 -17.55 4.06
CA ASN A 29 -5.29 -17.59 4.71
C ASN A 29 -5.26 -16.67 5.96
N ALA A 30 -4.11 -16.59 6.64
CA ALA A 30 -3.94 -15.79 7.86
C ALA A 30 -4.24 -14.30 7.66
N LEU A 31 -4.15 -13.79 6.43
CA LEU A 31 -4.38 -12.39 6.08
C LEU A 31 -5.82 -12.10 5.63
N GLY A 32 -6.54 -13.12 5.17
CA GLY A 32 -7.90 -12.99 4.68
C GLY A 32 -8.15 -13.76 3.38
N GLU A 33 -9.12 -13.30 2.60
CA GLU A 33 -9.46 -13.83 1.30
C GLU A 33 -8.51 -13.28 0.23
N ASP A 34 -7.96 -14.16 -0.61
CA ASP A 34 -7.11 -13.77 -1.73
C ASP A 34 -7.92 -13.00 -2.77
N LEU A 35 -7.51 -11.76 -3.08
CA LEU A 35 -8.15 -10.95 -4.11
C LEU A 35 -7.34 -10.92 -5.40
N SER A 36 -6.05 -10.71 -5.31
CA SER A 36 -5.16 -10.70 -6.47
C SER A 36 -3.75 -11.11 -6.11
N THR A 37 -3.10 -11.80 -7.05
CA THR A 37 -1.68 -12.14 -7.02
C THR A 37 -1.05 -11.69 -8.32
N ARG A 38 0.10 -11.03 -8.21
CA ARG A 38 0.94 -10.69 -9.35
C ARG A 38 2.35 -11.20 -9.11
N ASP A 39 2.77 -12.14 -9.94
CA ASP A 39 4.11 -12.71 -9.92
C ASP A 39 5.00 -12.04 -10.96
N THR A 40 6.24 -11.75 -10.59
CA THR A 40 7.25 -11.16 -11.47
C THR A 40 8.58 -11.87 -11.21
N LEU A 41 9.14 -12.48 -12.23
CA LEU A 41 10.48 -13.05 -12.18
C LEU A 41 11.51 -11.92 -12.28
N LEU A 42 12.23 -11.65 -11.18
CA LEU A 42 13.23 -10.58 -11.12
C LEU A 42 14.61 -11.03 -11.61
N ASN A 43 14.91 -12.32 -11.45
CA ASN A 43 16.10 -13.02 -11.90
C ASN A 43 15.77 -14.51 -11.97
N GLN A 44 16.67 -15.34 -12.50
CA GLN A 44 16.43 -16.77 -12.74
C GLN A 44 15.85 -17.52 -11.53
N GLU A 45 16.37 -17.27 -10.33
CA GLU A 45 15.98 -17.94 -9.07
C GLU A 45 15.40 -16.93 -8.05
N THR A 46 14.91 -15.79 -8.52
CA THR A 46 14.36 -14.74 -7.65
C THR A 46 13.03 -14.23 -8.22
N GLN A 47 11.95 -14.44 -7.47
CA GLN A 47 10.60 -14.06 -7.85
C GLN A 47 9.99 -13.10 -6.84
N LEU A 48 9.34 -12.04 -7.31
CA LEU A 48 8.47 -11.17 -6.54
C LEU A 48 7.03 -11.61 -6.72
N SER A 49 6.30 -11.77 -5.62
CA SER A 49 4.84 -11.92 -5.60
C SER A 49 4.23 -10.74 -4.82
N THR A 50 3.38 -9.96 -5.47
CA THR A 50 2.58 -8.91 -4.82
C THR A 50 1.16 -9.41 -4.68
N ASN A 51 0.68 -9.52 -3.41
CA ASN A 51 -0.62 -10.09 -3.11
C ASN A 51 -1.51 -9.08 -2.38
N VAL A 52 -2.79 -9.09 -2.71
CA VAL A 52 -3.82 -8.28 -2.03
C VAL A 52 -4.87 -9.22 -1.45
N PHE A 53 -5.24 -8.98 -0.19
CA PHE A 53 -6.22 -9.77 0.54
C PHE A 53 -7.36 -8.89 1.07
N TRP A 54 -8.54 -9.47 1.22
CA TRP A 54 -9.65 -8.88 1.93
C TRP A 54 -9.76 -9.44 3.34
N SER A 55 -9.67 -8.58 4.33
CA SER A 55 -9.88 -8.95 5.73
C SER A 55 -11.33 -8.69 6.14
N SER A 56 -12.14 -9.71 6.20
CA SER A 56 -13.55 -9.60 6.64
C SER A 56 -13.68 -9.07 8.08
N ALA A 57 -12.71 -9.39 8.95
CA ALA A 57 -12.70 -8.94 10.34
C ALA A 57 -12.55 -7.41 10.48
N TYR A 58 -11.93 -6.76 9.50
CA TYR A 58 -11.71 -5.30 9.48
C TYR A 58 -12.46 -4.60 8.36
N SER A 59 -13.08 -5.35 7.45
CA SER A 59 -13.71 -4.82 6.23
C SER A 59 -12.76 -3.92 5.44
N ASP A 60 -11.51 -4.37 5.25
CA ASP A 60 -10.44 -3.58 4.63
C ASP A 60 -9.38 -4.49 4.00
N LEU A 61 -8.47 -3.88 3.23
CA LEU A 61 -7.45 -4.56 2.45
C LEU A 61 -6.16 -4.81 3.23
N ARG A 62 -5.37 -5.78 2.73
CA ARG A 62 -3.98 -6.02 3.08
C ARG A 62 -3.17 -6.24 1.83
N THR A 63 -2.02 -5.58 1.74
CA THR A 63 -1.10 -5.69 0.61
C THR A 63 0.26 -6.15 1.12
N GLU A 64 0.73 -7.29 0.60
CA GLU A 64 2.05 -7.83 0.90
C GLU A 64 2.93 -7.90 -0.35
N ASN A 65 4.23 -7.85 -0.15
CA ASN A 65 5.25 -8.15 -1.15
C ASN A 65 6.14 -9.27 -0.61
N VAL A 66 6.30 -10.30 -1.40
CA VAL A 66 7.07 -11.50 -1.06
C VAL A 66 8.13 -11.70 -2.15
N VAL A 67 9.41 -11.67 -1.78
CA VAL A 67 10.48 -12.07 -2.69
C VAL A 67 10.98 -13.44 -2.24
N THR A 68 10.83 -14.43 -3.10
CA THR A 68 11.43 -15.77 -2.91
C THR A 68 12.76 -15.81 -3.65
N TYR A 69 13.79 -16.30 -2.98
CA TYR A 69 15.13 -16.41 -3.48
C TYR A 69 15.68 -17.82 -3.19
N THR A 70 16.01 -18.56 -4.21
CA THR A 70 16.76 -19.81 -4.08
C THR A 70 18.24 -19.51 -4.22
N PRO A 71 19.11 -19.92 -3.26
CA PRO A 71 20.55 -19.69 -3.33
C PRO A 71 21.16 -20.14 -4.66
N ASN A 72 21.92 -19.27 -5.30
CA ASN A 72 22.54 -19.49 -6.60
C ASN A 72 23.81 -18.64 -6.78
N GLU A 73 24.55 -18.82 -7.88
CA GLU A 73 25.81 -18.12 -8.15
C GLU A 73 25.61 -16.71 -8.77
N ASP A 74 24.39 -16.38 -9.25
CA ASP A 74 24.11 -15.14 -9.98
C ASP A 74 23.64 -14.02 -9.05
N VAL A 75 22.99 -14.36 -7.93
CA VAL A 75 22.40 -13.40 -6.96
C VAL A 75 22.94 -13.69 -5.56
N THR A 76 23.46 -12.67 -4.91
CA THR A 76 24.05 -12.77 -3.57
C THR A 76 23.28 -11.89 -2.59
N PRO A 77 22.87 -12.41 -1.42
CA PRO A 77 22.35 -11.60 -0.33
C PRO A 77 23.47 -10.87 0.40
N ILE A 78 23.33 -9.56 0.59
CA ILE A 78 24.29 -8.71 1.30
C ILE A 78 23.59 -7.85 2.35
N VAL A 79 24.34 -7.41 3.36
CA VAL A 79 23.88 -6.43 4.37
C VAL A 79 24.68 -5.16 4.21
N THR A 80 23.99 -4.02 4.13
CA THR A 80 24.62 -2.70 4.00
C THR A 80 24.20 -1.78 5.13
N TYR A 81 24.98 -0.74 5.35
CA TYR A 81 24.72 0.35 6.28
C TYR A 81 25.11 1.67 5.60
N GLY A 82 24.91 2.81 6.28
CA GLY A 82 25.31 4.11 5.75
C GLY A 82 26.81 4.34 5.85
N ASP A 83 27.27 5.60 5.86
CA ASP A 83 28.71 5.95 5.98
C ASP A 83 29.32 5.42 7.29
N THR A 84 28.53 5.22 8.31
CA THR A 84 28.91 4.57 9.58
C THR A 84 27.72 3.74 10.08
N LEU A 85 27.99 2.85 11.04
CA LEU A 85 26.99 1.94 11.61
C LEU A 85 25.75 2.67 12.18
N THR A 86 25.92 3.89 12.68
CA THR A 86 24.80 4.70 13.22
C THR A 86 24.20 5.68 12.22
N SER A 87 24.73 5.74 11.01
CA SER A 87 24.16 6.55 9.93
C SER A 87 22.86 5.94 9.44
N ARG A 88 21.90 6.79 9.11
CA ARG A 88 20.59 6.37 8.64
C ARG A 88 20.36 6.85 7.23
N ILE A 89 20.04 5.93 6.35
CA ILE A 89 19.66 6.21 4.96
C ILE A 89 18.42 5.40 4.58
N THR A 90 17.69 5.79 3.54
CA THR A 90 16.54 5.05 3.03
C THR A 90 17.00 3.81 2.26
N VAL A 91 16.14 2.78 2.15
CA VAL A 91 16.42 1.59 1.34
C VAL A 91 16.73 1.99 -0.11
N SER A 92 15.95 2.92 -0.69
CA SER A 92 16.20 3.42 -2.05
C SER A 92 17.52 4.19 -2.19
N SER A 93 17.99 4.88 -1.14
CA SER A 93 19.30 5.54 -1.17
C SER A 93 20.44 4.53 -1.06
N ALA A 94 20.28 3.48 -0.25
CA ALA A 94 21.24 2.39 -0.14
C ALA A 94 21.34 1.61 -1.48
N ALA A 95 20.19 1.35 -2.14
CA ALA A 95 20.15 0.73 -3.47
C ALA A 95 20.96 1.54 -4.49
N LYS A 96 20.74 2.86 -4.58
CA LYS A 96 21.54 3.75 -5.47
C LYS A 96 23.03 3.71 -5.16
N GLY A 97 23.39 3.59 -3.87
CA GLY A 97 24.78 3.44 -3.44
C GLY A 97 25.41 2.16 -3.99
N LEU A 98 24.68 1.04 -3.98
CA LEU A 98 25.10 -0.24 -4.56
C LEU A 98 25.20 -0.17 -6.09
N GLU A 99 24.20 0.41 -6.74
CA GLU A 99 24.19 0.60 -8.18
C GLU A 99 25.39 1.45 -8.65
N SER A 100 25.75 2.48 -7.89
CA SER A 100 26.93 3.30 -8.20
C SER A 100 28.27 2.56 -8.07
N LYS A 101 28.27 1.43 -7.32
CA LYS A 101 29.42 0.51 -7.18
C LYS A 101 29.44 -0.61 -8.24
N GLY A 102 28.46 -0.62 -9.16
CA GLY A 102 28.40 -1.59 -10.25
C GLY A 102 27.57 -2.84 -9.94
N TYR A 103 26.76 -2.85 -8.88
CA TYR A 103 25.80 -3.91 -8.62
C TYR A 103 24.47 -3.65 -9.32
N ARG A 104 23.78 -4.67 -9.78
CA ARG A 104 22.35 -4.66 -10.04
C ARG A 104 21.61 -5.03 -8.75
N VAL A 105 20.82 -4.14 -8.20
CA VAL A 105 19.94 -4.45 -7.07
C VAL A 105 18.73 -5.22 -7.59
N VAL A 106 18.62 -6.50 -7.25
CA VAL A 106 17.47 -7.33 -7.62
C VAL A 106 16.28 -7.01 -6.73
N ALA A 107 16.51 -7.04 -5.39
CA ALA A 107 15.56 -6.63 -4.39
C ALA A 107 16.30 -6.11 -3.14
N GLY A 108 15.65 -5.30 -2.33
CA GLY A 108 16.20 -4.85 -1.06
C GLY A 108 15.13 -4.39 -0.09
N MET A 109 15.40 -4.51 1.20
CA MET A 109 14.47 -4.07 2.25
C MET A 109 15.21 -3.56 3.48
N ASN A 110 14.47 -2.92 4.38
CA ASN A 110 15.00 -2.51 5.68
C ASN A 110 15.41 -3.73 6.53
N GLY A 111 16.41 -3.52 7.38
CA GLY A 111 16.98 -4.56 8.24
C GLY A 111 16.51 -4.51 9.69
N ASP A 112 17.49 -4.53 10.61
CA ASP A 112 17.29 -4.65 12.06
C ASP A 112 16.58 -3.47 12.70
N PHE A 113 15.98 -3.71 13.84
CA PHE A 113 15.56 -2.67 14.78
C PHE A 113 16.76 -1.84 15.24
N PHE A 114 16.52 -0.58 15.48
CA PHE A 114 17.55 0.34 15.95
C PHE A 114 17.00 1.36 16.96
N ASN A 115 17.89 1.92 17.76
CA ASN A 115 17.52 3.03 18.62
C ASN A 115 17.33 4.30 17.77
N THR A 116 16.09 4.79 17.68
CA THR A 116 15.73 5.93 16.83
C THR A 116 16.41 7.24 17.21
N SER A 117 16.88 7.37 18.47
CA SER A 117 17.60 8.57 18.92
C SER A 117 19.07 8.55 18.52
N THR A 118 19.72 7.38 18.64
CA THR A 118 21.17 7.24 18.47
C THR A 118 21.58 6.63 17.14
N GLY A 119 20.69 5.95 16.44
CA GLY A 119 20.98 5.15 15.23
C GLY A 119 21.66 3.81 15.53
N LEU A 120 21.79 3.37 16.80
CA LEU A 120 22.44 2.10 17.13
C LEU A 120 21.56 0.91 16.77
N PRO A 121 22.04 -0.04 15.93
CA PRO A 121 21.38 -1.34 15.74
C PRO A 121 21.32 -2.12 17.06
N ILE A 122 20.22 -2.83 17.28
CA ILE A 122 20.08 -3.62 18.52
C ILE A 122 20.78 -4.97 18.43
N GLY A 123 20.79 -5.62 17.27
CA GLY A 123 21.30 -6.96 17.04
C GLY A 123 22.67 -7.01 16.37
N LEU A 124 22.95 -8.19 15.80
CA LEU A 124 24.17 -8.48 15.05
C LEU A 124 24.17 -7.75 13.72
N VAL A 125 25.27 -7.12 13.38
CA VAL A 125 25.56 -6.64 12.04
C VAL A 125 26.93 -7.16 11.62
N VAL A 126 26.96 -7.92 10.52
CA VAL A 126 28.19 -8.37 9.85
C VAL A 126 28.13 -7.88 8.41
N SER A 127 29.21 -7.33 7.93
CA SER A 127 29.37 -6.92 6.53
C SER A 127 30.75 -7.30 6.06
N GLU A 128 30.82 -7.97 4.91
CA GLU A 128 32.10 -8.47 4.33
C GLU A 128 32.92 -9.32 5.32
N GLY A 129 32.21 -10.17 6.11
CA GLY A 129 32.80 -11.02 7.16
C GLY A 129 33.12 -10.31 8.48
N GLU A 130 33.14 -8.98 8.52
CA GLU A 130 33.50 -8.22 9.71
C GLU A 130 32.31 -7.93 10.62
N ILE A 131 32.46 -8.16 11.91
CA ILE A 131 31.46 -7.82 12.92
C ILE A 131 31.49 -6.33 13.20
N LEU A 132 30.42 -5.64 12.75
CA LEU A 132 30.21 -4.22 13.04
C LEU A 132 29.43 -3.98 14.32
N SER A 133 28.59 -4.94 14.74
CA SER A 133 27.82 -4.87 15.98
C SER A 133 27.52 -6.28 16.47
N THR A 134 27.71 -6.55 17.77
CA THR A 134 27.36 -7.84 18.37
C THR A 134 25.87 -8.04 18.54
N ASP A 135 25.42 -9.29 18.70
CA ASP A 135 24.01 -9.70 18.70
C ASP A 135 23.17 -9.20 19.88
N GLY A 136 23.80 -8.78 20.99
CA GLY A 136 23.08 -8.34 22.18
C GLY A 136 22.10 -9.36 22.79
N GLY A 137 22.23 -10.64 22.43
CA GLY A 137 21.36 -11.75 22.85
C GLY A 137 20.10 -11.90 21.98
N TYR A 138 19.98 -11.15 20.87
CA TYR A 138 18.86 -11.21 19.92
C TYR A 138 19.09 -12.30 18.86
N TYR A 139 18.08 -12.51 18.02
CA TYR A 139 18.15 -13.35 16.84
C TYR A 139 18.93 -12.64 15.73
N ALA A 140 19.38 -13.39 14.74
CA ALA A 140 20.02 -12.87 13.54
C ALA A 140 19.78 -13.79 12.33
N ILE A 141 19.93 -13.20 11.16
CA ILE A 141 20.01 -13.89 9.87
C ILE A 141 21.42 -13.66 9.35
N GLY A 142 22.16 -14.74 9.14
CA GLY A 142 23.49 -14.72 8.55
C GLY A 142 23.46 -15.29 7.14
N PHE A 143 24.14 -14.65 6.20
CA PHE A 143 24.26 -15.07 4.80
C PHE A 143 25.70 -15.44 4.51
N ARG A 144 25.90 -16.52 3.75
CA ARG A 144 27.21 -17.00 3.31
C ARG A 144 27.48 -16.60 1.85
N ALA A 145 28.72 -16.72 1.41
CA ALA A 145 29.16 -16.41 0.05
C ALA A 145 28.40 -17.19 -1.03
N ASP A 146 27.93 -18.40 -0.72
CA ASP A 146 27.13 -19.24 -1.64
C ASP A 146 25.65 -18.88 -1.68
N GLY A 147 25.24 -17.78 -1.03
CA GLY A 147 23.86 -17.31 -0.93
C GLY A 147 23.00 -18.07 0.09
N THR A 148 23.52 -19.12 0.74
CA THR A 148 22.80 -19.83 1.80
C THR A 148 22.74 -19.01 3.08
N ALA A 149 21.77 -19.31 3.97
CA ALA A 149 21.62 -18.56 5.20
C ALA A 149 21.54 -19.47 6.43
N VAL A 150 21.85 -18.88 7.59
CA VAL A 150 21.60 -19.43 8.92
C VAL A 150 20.70 -18.44 9.68
N LEU A 151 19.59 -18.94 10.26
CA LEU A 151 18.65 -18.17 11.06
C LEU A 151 18.62 -18.70 12.49
N GLY A 152 18.79 -17.82 13.48
CA GLY A 152 18.78 -18.24 14.88
C GLY A 152 19.42 -17.25 15.83
N LYS A 153 19.88 -17.74 16.99
CA LYS A 153 20.65 -16.95 17.96
C LYS A 153 22.15 -17.27 17.84
N PRO A 154 22.95 -16.35 17.32
CA PRO A 154 24.39 -16.57 17.14
C PRO A 154 25.16 -16.64 18.47
N THR A 155 24.73 -15.90 19.49
CA THR A 155 25.38 -15.76 20.79
C THR A 155 26.88 -15.49 20.61
N VAL A 156 27.19 -14.39 19.90
CA VAL A 156 28.58 -14.00 19.60
C VAL A 156 29.30 -13.56 20.87
N LYS A 157 30.46 -14.12 21.12
CA LYS A 157 31.36 -13.75 22.23
C LYS A 157 32.68 -13.29 21.67
N VAL A 158 33.08 -12.09 22.09
CA VAL A 158 34.42 -11.55 21.80
C VAL A 158 35.23 -11.58 23.09
N SER A 159 36.38 -12.27 23.07
CA SER A 159 37.31 -12.33 24.17
C SER A 159 38.58 -11.56 23.82
N ALA A 160 39.13 -10.82 24.75
CA ALA A 160 40.37 -10.09 24.60
C ALA A 160 41.41 -10.65 25.58
N ASP A 161 42.49 -11.24 25.07
CA ASP A 161 43.73 -11.38 25.80
C ASP A 161 44.40 -10.00 25.82
N LEU A 162 44.61 -9.46 27.03
CA LEU A 162 45.08 -8.09 27.22
C LEU A 162 46.59 -7.91 27.12
N GLY A 163 47.31 -8.95 26.72
CA GLY A 163 48.76 -8.92 26.47
C GLY A 163 49.62 -8.74 27.71
N TYR A 164 49.12 -9.15 28.88
CA TYR A 164 49.91 -9.25 30.12
C TYR A 164 49.41 -10.36 31.02
N GLU A 165 50.29 -10.77 31.96
CA GLU A 165 50.00 -11.84 32.90
C GLU A 165 49.86 -11.34 34.34
N LEU A 166 49.09 -12.04 35.13
CA LEU A 166 48.99 -11.89 36.57
C LEU A 166 49.29 -13.23 37.24
N LEU A 167 49.88 -13.17 38.44
CA LEU A 167 50.05 -14.39 39.23
C LEU A 167 48.68 -14.84 39.77
N ASN A 168 48.31 -16.09 39.51
CA ASN A 168 47.13 -16.69 40.10
C ASN A 168 47.35 -17.04 41.58
N ASP A 169 46.37 -17.59 42.26
CA ASP A 169 46.41 -17.94 43.70
C ASP A 169 47.51 -18.99 44.03
N TYR A 170 48.08 -19.65 43.03
CA TYR A 170 49.17 -20.62 43.18
C TYR A 170 50.51 -20.03 42.76
N GLY A 171 50.58 -18.72 42.47
CA GLY A 171 51.86 -18.09 42.08
C GLY A 171 52.24 -18.36 40.62
N THR A 172 51.39 -18.90 39.79
CA THR A 172 51.64 -19.17 38.36
C THR A 172 51.23 -17.98 37.52
N PRO A 173 52.08 -17.48 36.60
CA PRO A 173 51.69 -16.48 35.63
C PRO A 173 50.52 -17.00 34.79
N THR A 174 49.49 -16.18 34.65
CA THR A 174 48.27 -16.50 33.87
C THR A 174 47.89 -15.25 33.06
N GLU A 175 47.64 -15.46 31.78
CA GLU A 175 47.15 -14.43 30.85
C GLU A 175 45.88 -13.76 31.36
N VAL A 176 45.78 -12.47 31.17
CA VAL A 176 44.58 -11.72 31.56
C VAL A 176 43.63 -11.62 30.38
N VAL A 177 42.71 -12.56 30.32
CA VAL A 177 41.65 -12.58 29.30
C VAL A 177 40.36 -11.97 29.85
N ARG A 178 39.69 -11.13 29.04
CA ARG A 178 38.39 -10.52 29.35
C ARG A 178 37.39 -10.78 28.25
N GLN A 179 36.20 -11.20 28.62
CA GLN A 179 35.07 -11.21 27.69
C GLN A 179 34.56 -9.78 27.54
N LEU A 180 34.42 -9.32 26.31
CA LEU A 180 33.85 -8.02 25.99
C LEU A 180 32.32 -8.03 26.12
N THR A 181 31.77 -6.90 26.55
CA THR A 181 30.32 -6.73 26.69
C THR A 181 29.65 -6.53 25.33
N GLY A 182 30.36 -5.91 24.39
CA GLY A 182 29.85 -5.71 23.03
C GLY A 182 30.83 -4.95 22.15
N VAL A 183 30.63 -5.08 20.85
CA VAL A 183 31.31 -4.32 19.81
C VAL A 183 30.33 -3.26 19.31
N ASN A 184 30.76 -2.00 19.29
CA ASN A 184 30.00 -0.85 18.82
C ASN A 184 28.59 -0.72 19.46
N LYS A 185 28.50 -0.98 20.75
CA LYS A 185 27.30 -0.80 21.58
C LYS A 185 27.46 0.40 22.53
N ALA A 186 26.33 0.91 23.01
CA ALA A 186 26.36 1.98 24.01
C ALA A 186 27.02 1.50 25.30
N ARG A 187 28.09 2.19 25.76
CA ARG A 187 28.74 1.89 27.04
C ARG A 187 27.84 2.30 28.21
N VAL A 188 27.41 1.34 29.00
CA VAL A 188 26.62 1.60 30.21
C VAL A 188 27.55 1.72 31.43
N SER A 189 27.15 2.52 32.43
CA SER A 189 27.98 2.87 33.59
C SER A 189 28.42 1.64 34.41
N THR A 190 27.56 0.62 34.53
CA THR A 190 27.82 -0.63 35.24
C THR A 190 28.25 -1.77 34.33
N GLY A 191 28.46 -1.52 33.03
CA GLY A 191 28.86 -2.52 32.04
C GLY A 191 30.30 -2.94 32.15
N GLY A 192 30.70 -3.96 31.39
CA GLY A 192 32.09 -4.42 31.30
C GLY A 192 32.92 -3.59 30.32
N ILE A 193 33.75 -4.30 29.55
CA ILE A 193 34.60 -3.69 28.53
C ILE A 193 33.89 -3.73 27.18
N TYR A 194 33.90 -2.60 26.47
CA TYR A 194 33.36 -2.46 25.12
C TYR A 194 34.46 -2.23 24.11
N LEU A 195 34.29 -2.68 22.90
CA LEU A 195 35.15 -2.42 21.76
C LEU A 195 34.48 -1.44 20.81
N TYR A 196 35.22 -0.48 20.31
CA TYR A 196 34.82 0.47 19.29
C TYR A 196 35.74 0.44 18.10
N THR A 197 35.15 0.50 16.89
CA THR A 197 35.87 0.52 15.62
C THR A 197 35.66 1.85 14.91
N TYR A 198 36.43 2.11 13.86
CA TYR A 198 36.37 3.35 13.06
C TYR A 198 34.97 3.60 12.50
N ASP A 199 34.29 2.56 12.02
CA ASP A 199 32.97 2.64 11.37
C ASP A 199 31.80 2.75 12.34
N PHE A 200 32.05 2.86 13.64
CA PHE A 200 31.00 2.93 14.63
C PHE A 200 30.09 4.15 14.44
N LYS A 201 30.66 5.37 14.37
CA LYS A 201 29.89 6.61 14.47
C LYS A 201 30.49 7.73 13.63
N SER A 202 29.65 8.64 13.18
CA SER A 202 30.12 9.87 12.56
C SER A 202 31.16 10.57 13.44
N ARG A 203 32.18 11.17 12.84
CA ARG A 203 33.41 11.73 13.46
C ARG A 203 34.36 10.66 14.01
N HIS A 204 34.10 9.37 13.77
CA HIS A 204 34.98 8.25 14.13
C HIS A 204 35.44 8.35 15.59
N THR A 205 34.52 8.25 16.52
CA THR A 205 34.79 8.32 17.97
C THR A 205 34.01 7.23 18.70
N THR A 206 34.41 6.94 19.94
CA THR A 206 33.68 6.03 20.85
C THR A 206 32.26 6.56 21.19
N GLY A 207 32.00 7.85 21.01
CA GLY A 207 30.74 8.51 21.36
C GLY A 207 30.40 8.49 22.85
N ASN A 208 31.33 8.09 23.72
CA ASN A 208 31.15 8.06 25.17
C ASN A 208 31.10 9.50 25.74
N THR A 209 30.17 9.73 26.65
CA THR A 209 29.99 11.05 27.33
C THR A 209 30.42 11.02 28.79
N GLU A 210 30.62 9.82 29.35
CA GLU A 210 31.05 9.62 30.74
C GLU A 210 32.52 9.23 30.80
N ALA A 211 33.18 9.54 31.90
CA ALA A 211 34.56 9.22 32.11
C ALA A 211 34.80 7.68 32.08
N GLY A 212 35.94 7.28 31.53
CA GLY A 212 36.30 5.89 31.37
C GLY A 212 37.79 5.68 31.19
N VAL A 213 38.23 4.42 31.22
CA VAL A 213 39.54 4.00 30.77
C VAL A 213 39.41 3.54 29.35
N ASP A 214 40.14 4.17 28.45
CA ASP A 214 40.19 3.84 27.03
C ASP A 214 41.58 3.38 26.65
N VAL A 215 41.66 2.24 25.96
CA VAL A 215 42.88 1.66 25.42
C VAL A 215 42.83 1.75 23.91
N ILE A 216 43.65 2.61 23.34
CA ILE A 216 43.74 2.84 21.89
C ILE A 216 44.79 1.89 21.35
N CYS A 217 44.40 1.13 20.31
CA CYS A 217 45.28 0.13 19.70
C CYS A 217 45.26 0.28 18.18
N THR A 218 46.43 0.09 17.56
CA THR A 218 46.55 -0.05 16.10
C THR A 218 46.46 -1.52 15.72
N ILE A 219 45.61 -1.84 14.73
CA ILE A 219 45.41 -3.21 14.23
C ILE A 219 46.66 -3.67 13.49
N ASP A 220 47.24 -4.83 13.92
CA ASP A 220 48.41 -5.41 13.30
C ASP A 220 48.02 -6.42 12.22
N ARG A 221 47.02 -7.26 12.50
CA ARG A 221 46.62 -8.38 11.64
C ARG A 221 45.20 -8.85 11.95
N GLY A 222 44.50 -9.33 10.90
CA GLY A 222 43.19 -9.95 11.01
C GLY A 222 42.06 -8.91 11.09
N SER A 223 40.85 -9.40 11.26
CA SER A 223 39.63 -8.60 11.43
C SER A 223 38.68 -9.31 12.41
N LEU A 224 37.68 -8.62 12.90
CA LEU A 224 36.67 -9.19 13.81
C LEU A 224 35.68 -10.09 13.04
N THR A 225 36.12 -11.31 12.71
CA THR A 225 35.29 -12.33 12.05
C THR A 225 34.83 -13.40 13.02
N ILE A 226 33.65 -13.97 12.82
CA ILE A 226 33.15 -15.08 13.64
C ILE A 226 34.06 -16.30 13.41
N GLY A 227 34.60 -16.89 14.50
CA GLY A 227 35.57 -17.98 14.43
C GLY A 227 37.01 -17.55 14.17
N GLY A 228 37.26 -16.24 14.02
CA GLY A 228 38.55 -15.65 13.72
C GLY A 228 39.25 -14.99 14.92
N GLU A 229 40.44 -14.47 14.63
CA GLU A 229 41.27 -13.72 15.57
C GLU A 229 41.81 -12.44 14.94
N MET A 230 41.94 -11.38 15.75
CA MET A 230 42.54 -10.12 15.39
C MET A 230 43.60 -9.75 16.43
N THR A 231 44.75 -9.26 16.00
CA THR A 231 45.78 -8.73 16.89
C THR A 231 45.95 -7.22 16.70
N ALA A 232 46.19 -6.51 17.80
CA ALA A 232 46.42 -5.09 17.81
C ALA A 232 47.46 -4.67 18.84
N THR A 233 48.33 -3.74 18.48
CA THR A 233 49.34 -3.17 19.38
C THR A 233 48.78 -1.97 20.14
N VAL A 234 49.00 -1.91 21.44
CA VAL A 234 48.54 -0.85 22.32
C VAL A 234 49.36 0.42 22.12
N ASP A 235 48.70 1.49 21.62
CA ASP A 235 49.33 2.78 21.43
C ASP A 235 49.28 3.64 22.71
N GLN A 236 48.10 3.64 23.39
CA GLN A 236 47.86 4.46 24.56
C GLN A 236 46.86 3.83 25.52
N VAL A 237 47.04 4.10 26.81
CA VAL A 237 46.03 3.85 27.85
C VAL A 237 45.72 5.17 28.50
N VAL A 238 44.48 5.66 28.40
CA VAL A 238 44.06 6.99 28.85
C VAL A 238 42.84 6.97 29.74
N GLU A 239 42.76 7.86 30.72
CA GLU A 239 41.51 8.14 31.42
C GLU A 239 40.77 9.24 30.62
N ALA A 240 39.84 8.81 29.76
CA ALA A 240 39.07 9.72 28.90
C ALA A 240 37.87 10.33 29.68
N THR A 241 37.68 11.61 29.61
CA THR A 241 36.52 12.30 30.18
C THR A 241 35.41 12.60 29.12
N SER A 242 35.68 12.27 27.87
CA SER A 242 34.82 12.45 26.69
C SER A 242 35.11 11.40 25.64
N ALA A 243 34.41 11.47 24.50
CA ALA A 243 34.59 10.55 23.40
C ALA A 243 36.03 10.53 22.86
N THR A 244 36.62 9.36 22.75
CA THR A 244 37.96 9.12 22.20
C THR A 244 37.87 8.98 20.68
N ALA A 245 38.77 9.63 19.94
CA ALA A 245 38.88 9.50 18.49
C ALA A 245 39.47 8.11 18.12
N ILE A 246 39.05 7.59 16.97
CA ILE A 246 39.43 6.28 16.43
C ILE A 246 39.98 6.48 15.02
N GLY A 247 41.19 6.12 14.75
CA GLY A 247 41.78 6.13 13.41
C GLY A 247 41.26 4.97 12.53
N PRO A 248 41.47 5.03 11.20
CA PRO A 248 40.96 4.01 10.28
C PRO A 248 41.50 2.59 10.57
N ASP A 249 42.74 2.48 11.08
CA ASP A 249 43.36 1.21 11.44
C ASP A 249 43.41 1.00 12.97
N GLN A 250 42.51 1.66 13.71
CA GLN A 250 42.50 1.59 15.17
C GLN A 250 41.19 1.01 15.71
N ILE A 251 41.34 0.44 16.90
CA ILE A 251 40.25 0.05 17.80
C ILE A 251 40.44 0.70 19.18
N VAL A 252 39.35 0.83 19.92
CA VAL A 252 39.39 1.32 21.31
C VAL A 252 38.68 0.34 22.23
N LEU A 253 39.39 -0.24 23.20
CA LEU A 253 38.76 -0.91 24.34
C LEU A 253 38.40 0.13 25.39
N SER A 254 37.18 0.08 25.92
CA SER A 254 36.65 1.12 26.81
C SER A 254 35.85 0.54 27.97
N ALA A 255 36.15 0.96 29.20
CA ALA A 255 35.36 0.68 30.40
C ALA A 255 34.97 1.97 31.10
N ASN A 256 33.73 2.08 31.59
CA ASN A 256 33.29 3.21 32.41
C ASN A 256 33.99 3.18 33.77
N LEU A 257 34.37 4.35 34.32
CA LEU A 257 35.02 4.40 35.67
C LEU A 257 34.13 3.87 36.80
N GLN A 258 32.81 3.85 36.58
CA GLN A 258 31.83 3.23 37.53
C GLN A 258 31.67 1.72 37.35
N SER A 259 32.29 1.14 36.34
CA SER A 259 32.35 -0.32 36.16
C SER A 259 33.13 -0.97 37.31
N SER A 260 33.06 -2.29 37.38
CA SER A 260 33.83 -3.04 38.40
C SER A 260 35.33 -2.77 38.30
N SER A 261 36.03 -2.71 39.42
CA SER A 261 37.49 -2.61 39.45
C SER A 261 38.17 -3.73 38.65
N TYR A 262 37.54 -4.91 38.57
CA TYR A 262 37.97 -6.02 37.75
C TYR A 262 38.17 -5.67 36.27
N ASN A 263 37.27 -4.81 35.70
CA ASN A 263 37.40 -4.36 34.33
C ASN A 263 38.27 -3.11 34.19
N VAL A 264 38.07 -2.13 35.06
CA VAL A 264 38.77 -0.84 35.01
C VAL A 264 40.27 -1.03 35.25
N ASP A 265 40.62 -1.77 36.28
CA ASP A 265 42.04 -2.03 36.61
C ASP A 265 42.70 -2.97 35.60
N ALA A 266 41.92 -3.86 34.97
CA ALA A 266 42.44 -4.69 33.88
C ALA A 266 42.93 -3.83 32.71
N LEU A 267 42.13 -2.84 32.29
CA LEU A 267 42.54 -1.93 31.20
C LEU A 267 43.67 -0.99 31.60
N ARG A 268 43.70 -0.45 32.84
CA ARG A 268 44.77 0.42 33.35
C ARG A 268 46.13 -0.23 33.37
N ARG A 269 46.18 -1.56 33.56
CA ARG A 269 47.45 -2.35 33.68
C ARG A 269 48.04 -2.74 32.36
N ILE A 270 47.34 -2.55 31.26
CA ILE A 270 47.85 -2.97 29.95
C ILE A 270 49.10 -2.15 29.62
N PRO A 271 50.23 -2.78 29.31
CA PRO A 271 51.44 -2.05 28.93
C PRO A 271 51.29 -1.44 27.53
N VAL A 272 51.68 -0.17 27.38
CA VAL A 272 51.81 0.43 26.05
C VAL A 272 52.89 -0.35 25.27
N GLY A 273 52.60 -0.65 24.01
CA GLY A 273 53.43 -1.48 23.12
C GLY A 273 53.21 -2.99 23.26
N SER A 274 52.31 -3.45 24.16
CA SER A 274 51.91 -4.86 24.18
C SER A 274 50.93 -5.19 23.08
N THR A 275 50.82 -6.43 22.70
CA THR A 275 49.85 -6.94 21.72
C THR A 275 48.62 -7.47 22.45
N ILE A 276 47.45 -7.02 22.03
CA ILE A 276 46.15 -7.56 22.43
C ILE A 276 45.70 -8.56 21.36
N THR A 277 45.16 -9.71 21.76
CA THR A 277 44.55 -10.68 20.86
C THR A 277 43.05 -10.74 21.13
N LEU A 278 42.26 -10.48 20.11
CA LEU A 278 40.79 -10.60 20.11
C LEU A 278 40.40 -11.89 19.42
N SER A 279 39.64 -12.75 20.11
CA SER A 279 39.10 -13.99 19.54
C SER A 279 37.61 -13.97 19.57
N VAL A 280 36.96 -14.36 18.48
CA VAL A 280 35.50 -14.34 18.32
C VAL A 280 34.97 -15.76 18.20
N THR A 281 33.92 -16.06 18.96
CA THR A 281 33.23 -17.36 18.91
C THR A 281 31.71 -17.14 18.80
N ALA A 282 31.01 -18.12 18.23
CA ALA A 282 29.53 -18.15 18.20
C ALA A 282 28.98 -19.43 18.85
N SER A 283 27.67 -19.51 19.02
CA SER A 283 26.98 -20.67 19.63
C SER A 283 27.13 -21.96 18.83
N SER A 284 27.40 -21.88 17.54
CA SER A 284 27.69 -23.03 16.66
C SER A 284 28.59 -22.61 15.51
N GLU A 285 29.33 -23.60 14.96
CA GLU A 285 30.19 -23.40 13.79
C GLU A 285 29.48 -22.99 12.53
N GLN A 286 28.14 -23.15 12.45
CA GLN A 286 27.34 -22.71 11.31
C GLN A 286 27.40 -21.19 11.07
N TRP A 287 27.85 -20.40 12.04
CA TRP A 287 28.05 -18.97 11.95
C TRP A 287 29.43 -18.53 11.47
N ASN A 288 30.42 -19.46 11.42
CA ASN A 288 31.82 -19.10 11.14
C ASN A 288 32.00 -18.58 9.69
N ASP A 289 31.22 -19.08 8.73
CA ASP A 289 31.36 -18.72 7.31
C ASP A 289 30.35 -17.65 6.89
N VAL A 290 29.82 -16.89 7.86
CA VAL A 290 28.87 -15.81 7.59
C VAL A 290 29.59 -14.56 7.14
N GLU A 291 29.33 -14.11 5.92
CA GLU A 291 29.91 -12.88 5.36
C GLU A 291 29.04 -11.66 5.64
N TYR A 292 27.72 -11.86 5.72
CA TYR A 292 26.77 -10.78 6.02
C TYR A 292 25.77 -11.26 7.08
N ALA A 293 25.44 -10.39 8.03
CA ALA A 293 24.37 -10.69 8.98
C ALA A 293 23.58 -9.45 9.37
N VAL A 294 22.31 -9.66 9.65
CA VAL A 294 21.38 -8.66 10.17
C VAL A 294 20.66 -9.18 11.40
N GLY A 295 20.53 -8.34 12.42
CA GLY A 295 19.79 -8.66 13.64
C GLY A 295 18.29 -8.77 13.41
N ALA A 296 17.61 -9.50 14.30
CA ALA A 296 16.16 -9.66 14.32
C ALA A 296 15.64 -9.73 15.76
N LEU A 297 14.50 -9.10 16.02
CA LEU A 297 14.00 -8.98 17.40
C LEU A 297 13.19 -10.19 17.83
N TYR A 298 12.33 -10.72 16.96
CA TYR A 298 11.41 -11.80 17.30
C TYR A 298 11.61 -13.01 16.41
N SER A 299 11.55 -14.22 17.00
CA SER A 299 11.28 -15.44 16.25
C SER A 299 9.78 -15.50 15.95
N LEU A 300 9.42 -15.84 14.72
CA LEU A 300 8.05 -15.99 14.23
C LEU A 300 7.68 -17.47 14.05
N VAL A 301 8.59 -18.22 13.43
CA VAL A 301 8.42 -19.64 13.11
C VAL A 301 9.67 -20.41 13.52
N GLU A 302 9.46 -21.50 14.24
CA GLU A 302 10.50 -22.46 14.61
C GLU A 302 10.04 -23.89 14.26
N ASN A 303 10.86 -24.63 13.54
CA ASN A 303 10.56 -25.99 13.09
C ASN A 303 9.18 -26.13 12.40
N GLY A 304 8.84 -25.15 11.54
CA GLY A 304 7.58 -25.13 10.80
C GLY A 304 6.34 -24.78 11.64
N SER A 305 6.53 -24.35 12.88
CA SER A 305 5.43 -24.00 13.80
C SER A 305 5.51 -22.55 14.26
N VAL A 306 4.37 -21.91 14.41
CA VAL A 306 4.26 -20.54 14.94
C VAL A 306 4.69 -20.49 16.39
N VAL A 307 5.56 -19.53 16.74
CA VAL A 307 6.01 -19.31 18.11
C VAL A 307 4.88 -18.71 18.96
N SER A 308 4.75 -19.16 20.20
CA SER A 308 3.71 -18.66 21.14
C SER A 308 4.03 -17.24 21.66
N GLY A 309 2.99 -16.52 22.10
CA GLY A 309 3.14 -15.22 22.77
C GLY A 309 3.34 -14.03 21.84
N LEU A 310 3.13 -14.19 20.55
CA LEU A 310 3.24 -13.12 19.57
C LEU A 310 2.08 -12.10 19.69
N SER A 311 2.40 -10.83 19.44
CA SER A 311 1.42 -9.72 19.50
C SER A 311 0.33 -9.86 18.43
N ASN A 312 -0.90 -9.46 18.80
CA ASN A 312 -2.06 -9.42 17.90
C ASN A 312 -2.34 -8.02 17.31
N SER A 313 -1.47 -7.03 17.55
CA SER A 313 -1.63 -5.69 17.00
C SER A 313 -1.17 -5.62 15.55
N ALA A 314 -2.07 -5.20 14.65
CA ALA A 314 -1.76 -5.01 13.22
C ALA A 314 -0.86 -3.80 13.00
N SER A 315 0.16 -3.97 12.15
CA SER A 315 1.13 -2.94 11.75
C SER A 315 1.79 -3.36 10.42
N PRO A 316 2.47 -2.43 9.72
CA PRO A 316 3.43 -2.82 8.69
C PRO A 316 4.50 -3.74 9.28
N ARG A 317 4.92 -4.76 8.53
CA ARG A 317 5.89 -5.75 9.00
C ARG A 317 6.93 -6.06 7.93
N THR A 318 8.14 -6.40 8.41
CA THR A 318 9.25 -6.90 7.61
C THR A 318 9.77 -8.19 8.26
N ALA A 319 10.02 -9.22 7.46
CA ALA A 319 10.50 -10.50 7.95
C ALA A 319 11.37 -11.22 6.91
N ILE A 320 12.22 -12.11 7.36
CA ILE A 320 12.90 -13.08 6.51
C ILE A 320 12.62 -14.48 7.07
N GLY A 321 12.27 -15.40 6.17
CA GLY A 321 12.08 -16.82 6.47
C GLY A 321 12.91 -17.72 5.59
N GLN A 322 13.09 -18.97 6.02
CA GLN A 322 13.77 -20.02 5.29
C GLN A 322 12.86 -21.24 5.17
N LYS A 323 12.75 -21.78 3.97
CA LYS A 323 12.08 -23.05 3.69
C LYS A 323 13.00 -24.23 3.97
N ALA A 324 12.44 -25.44 3.99
CA ALA A 324 13.20 -26.66 4.24
C ALA A 324 14.28 -26.97 3.18
N ASP A 325 14.11 -26.49 1.97
CA ASP A 325 15.05 -26.64 0.86
C ASP A 325 16.15 -25.56 0.82
N GLY A 326 16.13 -24.62 1.78
CA GLY A 326 17.06 -23.51 1.85
C GLY A 326 16.58 -22.23 1.16
N THR A 327 15.50 -22.27 0.40
CA THR A 327 14.90 -21.06 -0.22
C THR A 327 14.58 -20.01 0.83
N LEU A 328 14.96 -18.77 0.58
CA LEU A 328 14.69 -17.64 1.46
C LEU A 328 13.43 -16.90 1.01
N VAL A 329 12.68 -16.41 1.98
CA VAL A 329 11.47 -15.61 1.80
C VAL A 329 11.70 -14.26 2.46
N PHE A 330 11.85 -13.22 1.64
CA PHE A 330 11.90 -11.81 2.06
C PHE A 330 10.51 -11.25 1.99
N TYR A 331 9.99 -10.78 3.10
CA TYR A 331 8.59 -10.46 3.28
C TYR A 331 8.37 -9.05 3.79
N THR A 332 7.48 -8.31 3.16
CA THR A 332 6.92 -7.06 3.68
C THR A 332 5.42 -7.04 3.54
N ILE A 333 4.74 -6.44 4.50
CA ILE A 333 3.31 -6.10 4.41
C ILE A 333 3.12 -4.64 4.78
N ASP A 334 2.45 -3.89 3.93
CA ASP A 334 2.05 -2.51 4.21
C ASP A 334 1.03 -2.45 5.34
N GLY A 335 0.83 -1.27 5.92
CA GLY A 335 -0.17 -1.14 6.96
C GLY A 335 -0.47 0.30 7.33
N ARG A 336 -1.42 0.49 8.27
CA ARG A 336 -1.86 1.79 8.78
C ARG A 336 -2.50 2.68 7.73
N LYS A 337 -2.96 2.13 6.61
CA LYS A 337 -3.56 2.87 5.50
C LYS A 337 -4.84 2.17 5.06
N SER A 338 -5.97 2.65 5.54
CA SER A 338 -7.29 2.15 5.14
C SER A 338 -7.50 2.30 3.64
N GLY A 339 -8.15 1.31 3.01
CA GLY A 339 -8.35 1.23 1.57
C GLY A 339 -7.13 0.76 0.77
N HIS A 340 -6.00 0.47 1.43
CA HIS A 340 -4.80 -0.09 0.84
C HIS A 340 -4.27 -1.28 1.64
N SER A 341 -3.89 -1.05 2.90
CA SER A 341 -3.42 -2.12 3.79
C SER A 341 -3.51 -1.71 5.26
N ILE A 342 -4.17 -2.54 6.06
CA ILE A 342 -4.22 -2.37 7.52
C ILE A 342 -3.01 -2.98 8.23
N GLY A 343 -2.22 -3.80 7.52
CA GLY A 343 -1.09 -4.54 8.08
C GLY A 343 -1.47 -5.87 8.71
N ALA A 344 -0.48 -6.49 9.37
CA ALA A 344 -0.64 -7.77 10.06
C ALA A 344 -0.12 -7.70 11.50
N SER A 345 -0.72 -8.51 12.38
CA SER A 345 -0.14 -8.79 13.68
C SER A 345 1.07 -9.72 13.54
N LEU A 346 1.93 -9.80 14.57
CA LEU A 346 3.05 -10.75 14.55
C LEU A 346 2.56 -12.21 14.46
N ASN A 347 1.41 -12.52 15.09
CA ASN A 347 0.82 -13.84 15.00
C ASN A 347 0.34 -14.17 13.57
N GLN A 348 -0.33 -13.23 12.90
CA GLN A 348 -0.77 -13.39 11.49
C GLN A 348 0.43 -13.48 10.54
N LEU A 349 1.47 -12.66 10.76
CA LEU A 349 2.71 -12.73 10.01
C LEU A 349 3.36 -14.11 10.15
N ALA A 350 3.47 -14.64 11.37
CA ALA A 350 4.04 -15.96 11.62
C ALA A 350 3.23 -17.07 10.93
N GLN A 351 1.89 -17.01 11.00
CA GLN A 351 1.02 -17.93 10.27
C GLN A 351 1.25 -17.84 8.76
N ARG A 352 1.34 -16.60 8.23
CA ARG A 352 1.59 -16.38 6.80
C ARG A 352 2.96 -16.91 6.36
N MET A 353 4.00 -16.78 7.17
CA MET A 353 5.31 -17.37 6.88
C MET A 353 5.27 -18.90 6.84
N VAL A 354 4.46 -19.55 7.69
CA VAL A 354 4.21 -21.00 7.60
C VAL A 354 3.47 -21.35 6.32
N GLU A 355 2.42 -20.60 5.93
CA GLU A 355 1.69 -20.78 4.67
C GLU A 355 2.60 -20.63 3.43
N LEU A 356 3.61 -19.75 3.50
CA LEU A 356 4.64 -19.58 2.47
C LEU A 356 5.69 -20.71 2.47
N GLY A 357 5.58 -21.68 3.39
CA GLY A 357 6.44 -22.86 3.48
C GLY A 357 7.69 -22.68 4.34
N CYS A 358 7.81 -21.60 5.11
CA CYS A 358 8.96 -21.38 5.97
C CYS A 358 8.96 -22.34 7.16
N VAL A 359 10.12 -22.95 7.43
CA VAL A 359 10.38 -23.77 8.63
C VAL A 359 11.03 -22.94 9.75
N THR A 360 11.65 -21.82 9.40
CA THR A 360 12.18 -20.82 10.33
C THR A 360 11.86 -19.43 9.77
N ALA A 361 11.44 -18.49 10.63
CA ALA A 361 11.22 -17.11 10.21
C ALA A 361 11.49 -16.14 11.38
N LEU A 362 12.11 -15.01 11.06
CA LEU A 362 12.48 -13.96 12.00
C LEU A 362 11.89 -12.61 11.57
N CYS A 363 11.49 -11.79 12.55
CA CYS A 363 10.93 -10.46 12.33
C CYS A 363 12.01 -9.39 12.42
N LEU A 364 12.13 -8.62 11.35
CA LEU A 364 12.93 -7.40 11.25
C LEU A 364 12.15 -6.16 11.71
N ASP A 365 12.75 -4.96 11.58
CA ASP A 365 12.07 -3.72 11.97
C ASP A 365 10.87 -3.45 11.06
N GLY A 366 9.78 -3.10 11.69
CA GLY A 366 8.49 -2.90 11.06
C GLY A 366 7.96 -1.46 11.17
N GLY A 367 6.65 -1.32 11.05
CA GLY A 367 6.01 -0.01 11.16
C GLY A 367 6.45 0.95 10.06
N GLY A 368 6.88 2.15 10.44
CA GLY A 368 7.36 3.18 9.50
C GLY A 368 8.66 2.82 8.79
N SER A 369 9.42 1.85 9.32
CA SER A 369 10.66 1.37 8.70
C SER A 369 10.42 0.40 7.54
N THR A 370 9.23 -0.23 7.46
CA THR A 370 8.90 -1.19 6.40
C THR A 370 9.02 -0.55 5.03
N ALA A 371 10.01 -0.98 4.27
CA ALA A 371 10.24 -0.56 2.89
C ALA A 371 10.85 -1.71 2.09
N ILE A 372 10.41 -1.87 0.86
CA ILE A 372 10.98 -2.82 -0.10
C ILE A 372 11.19 -2.14 -1.44
N THR A 373 12.34 -2.38 -2.02
CA THR A 373 12.82 -1.84 -3.29
C THR A 373 13.15 -3.00 -4.22
N VAL A 374 12.75 -2.93 -5.47
CA VAL A 374 13.09 -3.92 -6.49
C VAL A 374 13.46 -3.23 -7.81
N THR A 375 14.28 -3.86 -8.62
CA THR A 375 14.46 -3.50 -10.03
C THR A 375 13.50 -4.34 -10.84
N GLN A 376 12.47 -3.70 -11.41
CA GLN A 376 11.58 -4.38 -12.35
C GLN A 376 12.40 -4.84 -13.57
N PRO A 377 12.01 -5.96 -14.20
CA PRO A 377 12.82 -6.50 -15.29
C PRO A 377 13.04 -5.56 -16.48
N ASP A 378 12.12 -4.61 -16.72
CA ASP A 378 12.22 -3.57 -17.77
C ASP A 378 12.94 -2.30 -17.30
N GLU A 379 13.48 -2.28 -16.07
CA GLU A 379 14.16 -1.13 -15.48
C GLU A 379 15.64 -1.44 -15.21
N LEU A 380 16.45 -0.38 -15.16
CA LEU A 380 17.88 -0.46 -14.84
C LEU A 380 18.20 -0.16 -13.37
N THR A 381 17.28 0.47 -12.67
CA THR A 381 17.46 0.91 -11.27
C THR A 381 16.31 0.48 -10.39
N ALA A 382 16.64 0.19 -9.14
CA ALA A 382 15.67 -0.23 -8.15
C ALA A 382 14.75 0.93 -7.71
N LYS A 383 13.47 0.61 -7.52
CA LYS A 383 12.45 1.53 -7.03
C LYS A 383 11.68 0.93 -5.87
N THR A 384 11.25 1.78 -4.94
CA THR A 384 10.35 1.38 -3.84
C THR A 384 9.00 1.00 -4.40
N ILE A 385 8.53 -0.20 -4.08
CA ILE A 385 7.28 -0.76 -4.62
C ILE A 385 6.15 -0.81 -3.60
N ASN A 386 6.46 -0.71 -2.31
CA ASN A 386 5.45 -0.67 -1.26
C ASN A 386 5.01 0.77 -0.93
N THR A 387 4.00 0.91 -0.07
CA THR A 387 3.51 2.21 0.40
C THR A 387 3.93 2.42 1.86
N PRO A 388 5.03 3.15 2.13
CA PRO A 388 5.49 3.40 3.49
C PRO A 388 4.43 4.10 4.35
N SER A 389 4.23 3.61 5.58
CA SER A 389 3.16 4.12 6.47
C SER A 389 3.42 5.54 6.99
N ASP A 390 4.65 6.02 6.94
CA ASP A 390 5.04 7.40 7.31
C ASP A 390 4.81 8.41 6.15
N GLY A 391 4.30 7.94 4.99
CA GLY A 391 4.10 8.75 3.78
C GLY A 391 5.33 8.82 2.87
N SER A 392 6.52 8.49 3.38
CA SER A 392 7.78 8.33 2.67
C SER A 392 8.63 7.28 3.37
N GLU A 393 9.67 6.77 2.69
CA GLU A 393 10.60 5.84 3.32
C GLU A 393 11.26 6.48 4.55
N ARG A 394 11.32 5.71 5.63
CA ARG A 394 12.12 6.07 6.81
C ARG A 394 13.59 5.74 6.57
N ALA A 395 14.48 6.65 6.93
CA ALA A 395 15.89 6.37 6.98
C ALA A 395 16.20 5.43 8.16
N VAL A 396 16.82 4.27 7.87
CA VAL A 396 17.17 3.18 8.80
C VAL A 396 18.67 2.93 8.78
N THR A 397 19.18 2.15 9.71
CA THR A 397 20.64 2.01 9.92
C THR A 397 21.28 0.88 9.11
N ASN A 398 20.52 -0.14 8.75
CA ASN A 398 21.00 -1.23 7.91
C ASN A 398 19.89 -1.78 7.01
N HIS A 399 20.30 -2.46 5.96
CA HIS A 399 19.45 -2.93 4.88
C HIS A 399 19.92 -4.30 4.43
N VAL A 400 18.99 -5.11 3.92
CA VAL A 400 19.31 -6.40 3.29
C VAL A 400 18.98 -6.29 1.81
N PHE A 401 19.92 -6.65 0.96
CA PHE A 401 19.78 -6.64 -0.48
C PHE A 401 20.09 -7.98 -1.10
N LEU A 402 19.40 -8.30 -2.19
CA LEU A 402 19.79 -9.29 -3.17
C LEU A 402 20.42 -8.54 -4.34
N VAL A 403 21.68 -8.82 -4.62
CA VAL A 403 22.44 -8.13 -5.68
C VAL A 403 22.95 -9.12 -6.71
N ALA A 404 23.02 -8.68 -7.95
CA ALA A 404 23.57 -9.42 -9.09
C ALA A 404 24.60 -8.56 -9.83
N SER A 405 25.28 -9.14 -10.83
CA SER A 405 26.09 -8.37 -11.74
C SER A 405 25.25 -7.43 -12.59
N SER A 406 25.71 -6.23 -12.82
CA SER A 406 25.12 -5.27 -13.75
C SER A 406 25.68 -5.37 -15.18
N GLU A 407 26.58 -6.31 -15.45
CA GLU A 407 27.21 -6.48 -16.77
C GLU A 407 26.26 -7.13 -17.77
N PRO A 408 25.87 -6.44 -18.85
CA PRO A 408 24.98 -6.98 -19.87
C PRO A 408 25.71 -8.03 -20.72
N THR A 409 25.04 -9.15 -20.98
CA THR A 409 25.57 -10.19 -21.87
C THR A 409 25.32 -9.88 -23.34
N GLY A 410 24.37 -8.99 -23.66
CA GLY A 410 23.97 -8.66 -25.03
C GLY A 410 23.34 -9.82 -25.79
N ARG A 411 22.98 -10.92 -25.14
CA ARG A 411 22.36 -12.10 -25.73
C ARG A 411 20.95 -12.27 -25.18
N LEU A 412 19.94 -12.26 -26.06
CA LEU A 412 18.54 -12.42 -25.66
C LEU A 412 18.33 -13.70 -24.82
N GLY A 413 17.81 -13.52 -23.62
CA GLY A 413 17.51 -14.57 -22.66
C GLY A 413 16.01 -14.86 -22.56
N SER A 414 15.19 -13.81 -22.41
CA SER A 414 13.74 -13.92 -22.22
C SER A 414 13.03 -12.61 -22.55
N PHE A 415 11.71 -12.59 -22.38
CA PHE A 415 10.90 -11.38 -22.42
C PHE A 415 10.19 -11.17 -21.10
N TYR A 416 10.12 -9.93 -20.64
CA TYR A 416 9.24 -9.50 -19.57
C TYR A 416 7.96 -8.94 -20.17
N VAL A 417 6.85 -9.69 -19.98
CA VAL A 417 5.55 -9.35 -20.56
C VAL A 417 4.65 -8.78 -19.48
N GLN A 418 4.04 -7.65 -19.78
CA GLN A 418 3.12 -6.96 -18.88
C GLN A 418 1.78 -6.69 -19.56
N ALA A 419 0.72 -6.74 -18.76
CA ALA A 419 -0.60 -6.21 -19.08
C ALA A 419 -0.78 -4.92 -18.25
N ASP A 420 -1.32 -3.86 -18.86
CA ASP A 420 -1.63 -2.63 -18.14
C ASP A 420 -2.68 -2.85 -17.02
N HIS A 421 -3.53 -3.87 -17.19
CA HIS A 421 -4.48 -4.31 -16.18
C HIS A 421 -4.55 -5.85 -16.15
N SER A 422 -4.30 -6.43 -14.96
CA SER A 422 -4.33 -7.90 -14.79
C SER A 422 -5.75 -8.44 -14.55
N TYR A 423 -6.68 -7.61 -14.00
CA TYR A 423 -8.07 -7.98 -13.74
C TYR A 423 -9.00 -7.03 -14.49
N VAL A 424 -9.77 -7.58 -15.42
CA VAL A 424 -10.63 -6.79 -16.32
C VAL A 424 -12.02 -7.43 -16.42
N LEU A 425 -13.02 -6.63 -16.77
CA LEU A 425 -14.32 -7.19 -17.15
C LEU A 425 -14.18 -7.93 -18.49
N ALA A 426 -14.73 -9.13 -18.58
CA ALA A 426 -14.73 -9.93 -19.80
C ALA A 426 -15.28 -9.12 -21.00
N GLY A 427 -14.63 -9.20 -22.14
CA GLY A 427 -14.92 -8.41 -23.34
C GLY A 427 -14.17 -7.07 -23.41
N SER A 428 -13.40 -6.69 -22.39
CA SER A 428 -12.60 -5.45 -22.39
C SER A 428 -11.25 -5.63 -23.08
N ARG A 429 -10.66 -4.51 -23.48
CA ARG A 429 -9.32 -4.42 -24.10
C ARG A 429 -8.25 -4.19 -23.04
N VAL A 430 -7.08 -4.78 -23.26
CA VAL A 430 -5.90 -4.71 -22.39
C VAL A 430 -4.68 -4.45 -23.26
N ASN A 431 -3.87 -3.47 -22.91
CA ASN A 431 -2.61 -3.23 -23.61
C ASN A 431 -1.53 -4.17 -23.04
N ILE A 432 -0.85 -4.83 -23.94
CA ILE A 432 0.27 -5.74 -23.63
C ILE A 432 1.56 -5.06 -24.04
N SER A 433 2.55 -5.07 -23.17
CA SER A 433 3.91 -4.65 -23.46
C SER A 433 4.89 -5.79 -23.18
N ALA A 434 5.98 -5.83 -23.91
CA ALA A 434 7.07 -6.77 -23.68
C ALA A 434 8.41 -6.06 -23.78
N ALA A 435 9.30 -6.31 -22.82
CA ALA A 435 10.68 -5.86 -22.82
C ALA A 435 11.61 -7.07 -22.98
N ALA A 436 12.56 -6.98 -23.90
CA ALA A 436 13.58 -8.00 -24.07
C ALA A 436 14.60 -7.93 -22.93
N LEU A 437 14.95 -9.08 -22.38
CA LEU A 437 15.96 -9.23 -21.34
C LEU A 437 17.10 -10.10 -21.85
N ASP A 438 18.31 -9.73 -21.49
CA ASP A 438 19.45 -10.59 -21.76
C ASP A 438 19.51 -11.80 -20.79
N THR A 439 20.52 -12.66 -20.93
CA THR A 439 20.67 -13.84 -20.07
C THR A 439 21.03 -13.50 -18.62
N ASN A 440 21.34 -12.23 -18.28
CA ASN A 440 21.52 -11.72 -16.91
C ASN A 440 20.29 -10.92 -16.42
N PHE A 441 19.14 -11.04 -17.11
CA PHE A 441 17.91 -10.30 -16.77
C PHE A 441 18.08 -8.78 -16.84
N ILE A 442 19.00 -8.29 -17.69
CA ILE A 442 19.20 -6.86 -17.94
C ILE A 442 18.39 -6.47 -19.17
N PRO A 443 17.61 -5.35 -19.11
CA PRO A 443 16.85 -4.88 -20.27
C PRO A 443 17.75 -4.63 -21.46
N MET A 444 17.34 -5.15 -22.60
CA MET A 444 17.97 -4.90 -23.90
C MET A 444 17.26 -3.73 -24.60
N GLY A 445 17.79 -3.29 -25.71
CA GLY A 445 17.08 -2.38 -26.62
C GLY A 445 15.87 -3.03 -27.28
N ASP A 446 15.33 -2.36 -28.32
CA ASP A 446 14.19 -2.86 -29.08
C ASP A 446 14.56 -4.15 -29.82
N GLU A 447 14.17 -5.28 -29.28
CA GLU A 447 14.27 -6.59 -29.89
C GLU A 447 12.91 -6.98 -30.47
N PRO A 448 12.83 -7.47 -31.73
CA PRO A 448 11.57 -7.86 -32.34
C PRO A 448 10.99 -9.10 -31.67
N TYR A 449 9.70 -9.07 -31.42
CA TYR A 449 8.94 -10.20 -30.87
C TYR A 449 7.57 -10.31 -31.54
N ASP A 450 7.02 -11.52 -31.51
CA ASP A 450 5.62 -11.81 -31.82
C ASP A 450 4.84 -12.05 -30.52
N LEU A 451 3.53 -11.78 -30.57
CA LEU A 451 2.61 -12.07 -29.48
C LEU A 451 1.66 -13.21 -29.85
N GLU A 452 1.44 -14.11 -28.91
CA GLU A 452 0.36 -15.13 -28.99
C GLU A 452 -0.51 -15.09 -27.73
N THR A 453 -1.77 -15.47 -27.85
CA THR A 453 -2.72 -15.53 -26.74
C THR A 453 -3.40 -16.88 -26.66
N SER A 454 -3.65 -17.36 -25.44
CA SER A 454 -4.39 -18.61 -25.21
C SER A 454 -5.90 -18.47 -25.49
N ALA A 455 -6.44 -17.25 -25.42
CA ALA A 455 -7.85 -16.95 -25.70
C ALA A 455 -8.02 -15.45 -26.05
N GLY A 456 -9.18 -15.08 -26.59
CA GLY A 456 -9.43 -13.73 -27.08
C GLY A 456 -8.79 -13.45 -28.43
N THR A 457 -8.61 -12.19 -28.77
CA THR A 457 -7.99 -11.75 -30.01
C THR A 457 -6.96 -10.66 -29.78
N LEU A 458 -5.83 -10.72 -30.49
CA LEU A 458 -4.79 -9.70 -30.50
C LEU A 458 -4.92 -8.83 -31.76
N ASP A 459 -4.89 -7.51 -31.58
CA ASP A 459 -4.72 -6.53 -32.64
C ASP A 459 -3.47 -5.69 -32.28
N GLY A 460 -2.35 -6.03 -32.91
CA GLY A 460 -1.04 -5.56 -32.46
C GLY A 460 -0.79 -5.95 -31.00
N ASN A 461 -0.61 -4.96 -30.15
CA ASN A 461 -0.38 -5.14 -28.71
C ASN A 461 -1.65 -5.05 -27.86
N VAL A 462 -2.83 -5.01 -28.46
CA VAL A 462 -4.10 -4.90 -27.75
C VAL A 462 -4.79 -6.25 -27.72
N LEU A 463 -4.91 -6.83 -26.53
CA LEU A 463 -5.72 -8.03 -26.29
C LEU A 463 -7.19 -7.61 -26.06
N THR A 464 -8.11 -8.12 -26.85
CA THR A 464 -9.54 -8.12 -26.55
C THR A 464 -9.88 -9.43 -25.85
N THR A 465 -10.31 -9.38 -24.61
CA THR A 465 -10.62 -10.58 -23.82
C THR A 465 -11.92 -11.24 -24.26
N PRO A 466 -12.08 -12.56 -24.14
CA PRO A 466 -13.31 -13.24 -24.51
C PRO A 466 -14.49 -12.85 -23.61
N ALA A 467 -15.69 -12.76 -24.16
CA ALA A 467 -16.90 -12.42 -23.40
C ALA A 467 -17.25 -13.45 -22.32
N GLY A 468 -16.82 -14.70 -22.46
CA GLY A 468 -17.01 -15.77 -21.45
C GLY A 468 -15.99 -15.75 -20.32
N GLY A 469 -15.09 -14.76 -20.30
CA GLY A 469 -14.08 -14.63 -19.23
C GLY A 469 -13.03 -15.73 -19.22
N GLY A 470 -12.32 -15.82 -18.09
CA GLY A 470 -11.29 -16.84 -17.81
C GLY A 470 -9.87 -16.26 -17.76
N ASP A 471 -8.93 -17.13 -17.43
CA ASP A 471 -7.51 -16.79 -17.39
C ASP A 471 -6.90 -16.89 -18.79
N ILE A 472 -6.27 -15.81 -19.21
CA ILE A 472 -5.71 -15.66 -20.55
C ILE A 472 -4.21 -15.46 -20.43
N THR A 473 -3.43 -16.40 -20.95
CA THR A 473 -1.98 -16.26 -21.04
C THR A 473 -1.63 -15.56 -22.34
N VAL A 474 -0.87 -14.48 -22.24
CA VAL A 474 -0.28 -13.78 -23.38
C VAL A 474 1.24 -14.00 -23.35
N THR A 475 1.80 -14.48 -24.43
CA THR A 475 3.21 -14.83 -24.57
C THR A 475 3.86 -13.97 -25.66
N ALA A 476 4.95 -13.29 -25.32
CA ALA A 476 5.88 -12.72 -26.28
C ALA A 476 7.02 -13.70 -26.57
N TYR A 477 7.40 -13.83 -27.82
CA TYR A 477 8.46 -14.77 -28.21
C TYR A 477 9.27 -14.26 -29.40
N SER A 478 10.55 -14.68 -29.44
CA SER A 478 11.45 -14.52 -30.59
C SER A 478 12.35 -15.75 -30.65
N GLY A 479 12.15 -16.57 -31.68
CA GLY A 479 12.79 -17.89 -31.77
C GLY A 479 12.41 -18.82 -30.64
N SER A 480 13.36 -19.23 -29.80
CA SER A 480 13.14 -20.08 -28.62
C SER A 480 12.94 -19.30 -27.33
N GLN A 481 13.25 -18.00 -27.36
CA GLN A 481 13.15 -17.14 -26.16
C GLN A 481 11.74 -16.59 -26.02
N LYS A 482 11.21 -16.63 -24.83
CA LYS A 482 9.82 -16.23 -24.56
C LYS A 482 9.65 -15.69 -23.14
N GLY A 483 8.54 -15.02 -22.93
CA GLY A 483 8.02 -14.63 -21.64
C GLY A 483 6.51 -14.51 -21.71
N SER A 484 5.80 -14.56 -20.60
CA SER A 484 4.34 -14.52 -20.60
C SER A 484 3.79 -13.81 -19.39
N THR A 485 2.56 -13.31 -19.54
CA THR A 485 1.74 -12.75 -18.45
C THR A 485 0.35 -13.33 -18.51
N THR A 486 -0.39 -13.25 -17.39
CA THR A 486 -1.78 -13.69 -17.30
C THR A 486 -2.71 -12.50 -17.10
N VAL A 487 -3.80 -12.45 -17.87
CA VAL A 487 -4.92 -11.54 -17.72
C VAL A 487 -6.14 -12.32 -17.25
N HIS A 488 -6.73 -11.88 -16.13
CA HIS A 488 -7.94 -12.47 -15.56
C HIS A 488 -9.17 -11.70 -16.04
N ALA A 489 -9.88 -12.27 -17.02
CA ALA A 489 -11.11 -11.70 -17.53
C ALA A 489 -12.31 -12.20 -16.71
N ILE A 490 -12.94 -11.32 -15.98
CA ILE A 490 -14.04 -11.64 -15.06
C ILE A 490 -15.36 -11.54 -15.79
N GLU A 491 -16.03 -12.66 -16.00
CA GLU A 491 -17.34 -12.73 -16.63
C GLU A 491 -18.43 -12.13 -15.72
N THR A 492 -18.45 -12.54 -14.45
CA THR A 492 -19.49 -12.18 -13.49
C THR A 492 -18.90 -11.28 -12.39
N PRO A 493 -19.07 -9.96 -12.44
CA PRO A 493 -18.67 -9.07 -11.36
C PRO A 493 -19.62 -9.20 -10.15
N ASP A 494 -19.20 -8.75 -8.97
CA ASP A 494 -20.05 -8.74 -7.78
C ASP A 494 -21.14 -7.67 -7.87
N SER A 495 -20.79 -6.49 -8.41
CA SER A 495 -21.70 -5.35 -8.56
C SER A 495 -21.33 -4.47 -9.74
N ILE A 496 -22.35 -3.72 -10.22
CA ILE A 496 -22.19 -2.70 -11.24
C ILE A 496 -22.71 -1.38 -10.67
N THR A 497 -21.97 -0.30 -10.93
CA THR A 497 -22.35 1.07 -10.54
C THR A 497 -22.36 1.96 -11.77
N VAL A 498 -23.35 2.85 -11.88
CA VAL A 498 -23.46 3.82 -12.98
C VAL A 498 -23.19 5.22 -12.46
N ARG A 499 -22.40 5.97 -13.19
CA ARG A 499 -22.03 7.36 -12.91
C ARG A 499 -22.40 8.26 -14.09
N ASN A 500 -22.67 9.52 -13.81
CA ASN A 500 -22.80 10.56 -14.85
C ASN A 500 -21.40 11.06 -15.29
N SER A 501 -21.38 11.98 -16.24
CA SER A 501 -20.15 12.60 -16.77
C SER A 501 -19.33 13.37 -15.73
N SER A 502 -19.92 13.78 -14.60
CA SER A 502 -19.22 14.41 -13.48
C SER A 502 -18.62 13.38 -12.48
N GLY A 503 -18.79 12.07 -12.72
CA GLY A 503 -18.31 11.00 -11.85
C GLY A 503 -19.23 10.68 -10.65
N THR A 504 -20.40 11.32 -10.56
CA THR A 504 -21.37 11.07 -9.49
C THR A 504 -22.17 9.80 -9.78
N VAL A 505 -22.34 8.93 -8.77
CA VAL A 505 -23.21 7.76 -8.86
C VAL A 505 -24.66 8.23 -9.03
N VAL A 506 -25.35 7.70 -10.03
CA VAL A 506 -26.72 8.08 -10.33
C VAL A 506 -27.65 6.86 -10.35
N SER A 507 -28.81 7.00 -9.73
CA SER A 507 -29.94 6.08 -9.84
C SER A 507 -31.07 6.66 -10.72
N SER A 508 -30.96 7.95 -11.08
CA SER A 508 -31.88 8.65 -11.97
C SER A 508 -31.22 9.81 -12.67
N ILE A 509 -31.73 10.16 -13.87
CA ILE A 509 -31.33 11.34 -14.65
C ILE A 509 -32.58 12.01 -15.25
N SER A 510 -32.47 13.35 -15.49
CA SER A 510 -33.45 14.11 -16.28
C SER A 510 -32.73 14.67 -17.51
N VAL A 511 -33.35 14.49 -18.69
CA VAL A 511 -32.79 14.90 -19.98
C VAL A 511 -33.88 15.62 -20.78
N ALA A 512 -33.54 16.71 -21.46
CA ALA A 512 -34.47 17.35 -22.37
C ALA A 512 -34.70 16.50 -23.63
N ASP A 513 -35.86 16.60 -24.26
CA ASP A 513 -36.12 15.92 -25.52
C ASP A 513 -35.11 16.36 -26.60
N GLY A 514 -34.56 15.40 -27.33
CA GLY A 514 -33.50 15.63 -28.32
C GLY A 514 -32.08 15.78 -27.72
N ALA A 515 -31.93 15.86 -26.40
CA ALA A 515 -30.60 15.96 -25.75
C ALA A 515 -30.00 14.58 -25.45
N SER A 516 -28.68 14.54 -25.18
CA SER A 516 -27.96 13.31 -24.82
C SER A 516 -27.32 13.42 -23.45
N ALA A 517 -27.22 12.28 -22.76
CA ALA A 517 -26.51 12.13 -21.49
C ALA A 517 -25.53 10.98 -21.58
N ALA A 518 -24.28 11.22 -21.17
CA ALA A 518 -23.26 10.19 -21.08
C ALA A 518 -23.28 9.55 -19.69
N LEU A 519 -23.35 8.23 -19.66
CA LEU A 519 -23.28 7.39 -18.47
C LEU A 519 -22.05 6.49 -18.57
N VAL A 520 -21.41 6.24 -17.44
CA VAL A 520 -20.22 5.38 -17.31
C VAL A 520 -20.55 4.28 -16.33
N ALA A 521 -20.48 3.03 -16.78
CA ALA A 521 -20.57 1.86 -15.90
C ALA A 521 -19.18 1.48 -15.36
N SER A 522 -19.15 1.03 -14.14
CA SER A 522 -17.99 0.40 -13.51
C SER A 522 -18.41 -0.89 -12.82
N ALA A 523 -17.53 -1.87 -12.82
CA ALA A 523 -17.74 -3.17 -12.19
C ALA A 523 -16.77 -3.38 -11.05
N VAL A 524 -17.21 -4.10 -10.02
CA VAL A 524 -16.39 -4.51 -8.87
C VAL A 524 -16.41 -6.02 -8.77
N TYR A 525 -15.26 -6.61 -8.50
CA TYR A 525 -15.08 -8.03 -8.24
C TYR A 525 -14.19 -8.21 -7.02
N HIS A 526 -14.62 -8.99 -6.03
CA HIS A 526 -13.92 -9.20 -4.75
C HIS A 526 -13.35 -7.89 -4.17
N HIS A 527 -14.23 -6.88 -4.03
CA HIS A 527 -13.90 -5.54 -3.51
C HIS A 527 -12.94 -4.68 -4.37
N MET A 528 -12.44 -5.20 -5.48
CA MET A 528 -11.57 -4.47 -6.40
C MET A 528 -12.36 -3.93 -7.59
N ALA A 529 -12.03 -2.71 -8.02
CA ALA A 529 -12.55 -2.15 -9.26
C ALA A 529 -11.91 -2.89 -10.45
N LEU A 530 -12.74 -3.41 -11.35
CA LEU A 530 -12.27 -3.98 -12.62
C LEU A 530 -12.03 -2.86 -13.62
N GLN A 531 -10.97 -2.98 -14.41
CA GLN A 531 -10.90 -2.24 -15.66
C GLN A 531 -11.99 -2.76 -16.60
N ALA A 532 -12.78 -1.85 -17.17
CA ALA A 532 -13.89 -2.23 -18.02
C ALA A 532 -14.09 -1.20 -19.13
N ASP A 533 -14.12 -1.68 -20.36
CA ASP A 533 -14.57 -0.88 -21.48
C ASP A 533 -16.11 -0.74 -21.44
N GLN A 534 -16.64 0.38 -21.88
CA GLN A 534 -18.08 0.61 -21.83
C GLN A 534 -18.87 -0.34 -22.76
N ASP A 535 -18.23 -0.80 -23.84
CA ASP A 535 -18.79 -1.76 -24.78
C ASP A 535 -18.66 -3.22 -24.32
N ALA A 536 -17.98 -3.48 -23.21
CA ALA A 536 -18.01 -4.78 -22.51
C ALA A 536 -19.31 -4.96 -21.68
N PHE A 537 -20.05 -3.88 -21.41
CA PHE A 537 -21.36 -3.93 -20.80
C PHE A 537 -22.46 -4.02 -21.88
N THR A 538 -23.58 -4.63 -21.52
CA THR A 538 -24.80 -4.56 -22.33
C THR A 538 -25.69 -3.44 -21.79
N TRP A 539 -25.96 -2.45 -22.63
CA TRP A 539 -26.81 -1.31 -22.33
C TRP A 539 -28.17 -1.45 -23.01
N THR A 540 -29.23 -1.26 -22.27
CA THR A 540 -30.61 -1.27 -22.79
C THR A 540 -31.41 -0.11 -22.20
N VAL A 541 -32.43 0.35 -22.95
CA VAL A 541 -33.36 1.36 -22.48
C VAL A 541 -34.78 0.88 -22.71
N SER A 542 -35.68 1.14 -21.77
CA SER A 542 -37.11 0.87 -21.84
C SER A 542 -37.91 2.16 -21.74
N GLY A 543 -39.21 2.12 -22.11
CA GLY A 543 -40.14 3.25 -21.99
C GLY A 543 -40.30 4.11 -23.25
N ASN A 544 -39.71 3.70 -24.39
CA ASN A 544 -39.79 4.41 -25.69
C ASN A 544 -39.38 5.90 -25.62
N ILE A 545 -38.46 6.22 -24.75
CA ILE A 545 -38.02 7.60 -24.47
C ILE A 545 -36.72 7.98 -25.21
N GLY A 546 -36.07 7.05 -25.86
CA GLY A 546 -34.80 7.28 -26.54
C GLY A 546 -34.06 6.01 -26.85
N THR A 547 -32.78 6.15 -27.21
CA THR A 547 -31.85 5.07 -27.49
C THR A 547 -30.59 5.22 -26.63
N ILE A 548 -29.91 4.10 -26.36
CA ILE A 548 -28.61 4.12 -25.69
C ILE A 548 -27.59 3.39 -26.55
N SER A 549 -26.39 3.97 -26.68
CA SER A 549 -25.27 3.34 -27.38
C SER A 549 -24.65 2.24 -26.51
N ASN A 550 -23.86 1.36 -27.14
CA ASN A 550 -23.04 0.37 -26.43
C ASN A 550 -21.93 1.02 -25.55
N THR A 551 -21.69 2.30 -25.70
CA THR A 551 -20.74 3.08 -24.89
C THR A 551 -21.41 3.93 -23.80
N GLY A 552 -22.71 3.69 -23.53
CA GLY A 552 -23.42 4.36 -22.43
C GLY A 552 -23.94 5.78 -22.74
N ILE A 553 -24.02 6.18 -24.04
CA ILE A 553 -24.59 7.48 -24.42
C ILE A 553 -26.09 7.32 -24.67
N PHE A 554 -26.87 7.84 -23.75
CA PHE A 554 -28.35 7.94 -23.94
C PHE A 554 -28.70 9.16 -24.77
N THR A 555 -29.59 9.00 -25.77
CA THR A 555 -30.13 10.07 -26.57
C THR A 555 -31.68 10.05 -26.46
N ALA A 556 -32.24 11.10 -25.92
CA ALA A 556 -33.70 11.27 -25.78
C ALA A 556 -34.34 11.50 -27.14
N THR A 557 -35.46 10.82 -27.41
CA THR A 557 -36.23 10.96 -28.68
C THR A 557 -37.72 11.22 -28.50
N ALA A 558 -38.21 11.07 -27.27
CA ALA A 558 -39.62 11.37 -26.94
C ALA A 558 -39.77 11.66 -25.43
N PRO A 559 -40.62 12.61 -25.07
CA PRO A 559 -40.94 12.88 -23.66
C PRO A 559 -41.58 11.67 -22.98
N GLY A 560 -41.21 11.45 -21.72
CA GLY A 560 -41.73 10.34 -20.93
C GLY A 560 -40.77 9.87 -19.86
N THR A 561 -41.10 8.73 -19.28
CA THR A 561 -40.26 8.08 -18.26
C THR A 561 -39.86 6.68 -18.74
N GLY A 562 -38.65 6.29 -18.40
CA GLY A 562 -38.11 4.97 -18.75
C GLY A 562 -36.98 4.54 -17.79
N THR A 563 -36.35 3.46 -18.16
CA THR A 563 -35.21 2.91 -17.37
C THR A 563 -34.10 2.49 -18.32
N ILE A 564 -32.88 2.96 -18.02
CA ILE A 564 -31.67 2.43 -18.60
C ILE A 564 -31.23 1.27 -17.70
N THR A 565 -30.93 0.13 -18.31
CA THR A 565 -30.37 -1.03 -17.63
C THR A 565 -29.01 -1.35 -18.24
N VAL A 566 -27.99 -1.49 -17.40
CA VAL A 566 -26.66 -1.95 -17.77
C VAL A 566 -26.42 -3.32 -17.14
N THR A 567 -25.88 -4.27 -17.90
CA THR A 567 -25.64 -5.65 -17.43
C THR A 567 -24.26 -6.14 -17.83
N ALA A 568 -23.69 -7.01 -17.00
CA ALA A 568 -22.54 -7.85 -17.30
C ALA A 568 -22.60 -9.12 -16.44
N GLY A 569 -22.39 -10.29 -17.02
CA GLY A 569 -22.33 -11.59 -16.31
C GLY A 569 -23.52 -11.87 -15.40
N GLY A 570 -24.73 -11.47 -15.80
CA GLY A 570 -25.95 -11.66 -14.99
C GLY A 570 -26.15 -10.65 -13.86
N LYS A 571 -25.21 -9.72 -13.63
CA LYS A 571 -25.41 -8.57 -12.73
C LYS A 571 -25.96 -7.38 -13.49
N SER A 572 -26.70 -6.52 -12.80
CA SER A 572 -27.33 -5.34 -13.42
C SER A 572 -27.36 -4.15 -12.50
N ALA A 573 -27.32 -2.96 -13.11
CA ALA A 573 -27.67 -1.70 -12.46
C ALA A 573 -28.68 -0.95 -13.32
N THR A 574 -29.52 -0.14 -12.69
CA THR A 574 -30.61 0.58 -13.38
C THR A 574 -30.55 2.07 -13.05
N VAL A 575 -30.86 2.90 -14.06
CA VAL A 575 -31.00 4.34 -13.94
C VAL A 575 -32.37 4.74 -14.48
N LYS A 576 -33.20 5.35 -13.63
CA LYS A 576 -34.48 5.93 -14.05
C LYS A 576 -34.24 7.16 -14.91
N VAL A 577 -34.93 7.27 -16.00
CA VAL A 577 -34.80 8.40 -16.93
C VAL A 577 -36.12 9.12 -17.05
N THR A 578 -36.10 10.45 -16.94
CA THR A 578 -37.20 11.31 -17.29
C THR A 578 -36.78 12.20 -18.47
N VAL A 579 -37.51 12.12 -19.58
CA VAL A 579 -37.33 13.02 -20.72
C VAL A 579 -38.40 14.11 -20.65
N ALA A 580 -37.93 15.34 -20.47
CA ALA A 580 -38.84 16.51 -20.53
C ALA A 580 -39.18 16.87 -21.99
N GLY A 581 -40.44 17.16 -22.27
CA GLY A 581 -40.89 17.56 -23.62
C GLY A 581 -40.24 18.87 -24.10
N THR A 582 -40.17 19.04 -25.41
CA THR A 582 -39.70 20.29 -26.04
C THR A 582 -40.54 21.46 -25.60
N GLY A 583 -39.90 22.49 -25.06
CA GLY A 583 -40.59 23.68 -24.50
C GLY A 583 -40.65 23.70 -22.98
N LEU A 584 -40.16 22.64 -22.29
CA LEU A 584 -39.97 22.63 -20.84
C LEU A 584 -38.47 22.78 -20.53
N GLU A 585 -38.13 23.76 -19.74
CA GLU A 585 -36.79 23.94 -19.17
C GLU A 585 -36.83 23.56 -17.69
N SER A 586 -35.87 22.72 -17.25
CA SER A 586 -35.75 22.37 -15.83
C SER A 586 -35.01 23.48 -15.10
N ILE A 587 -35.69 24.14 -14.18
CA ILE A 587 -35.12 25.21 -13.37
C ILE A 587 -34.33 24.64 -12.19
N GLU A 588 -34.90 23.65 -11.50
CA GLU A 588 -34.29 22.98 -10.37
C GLU A 588 -34.82 21.56 -10.27
N ASN A 589 -33.93 20.57 -10.05
CA ASN A 589 -34.32 19.16 -9.94
C ASN A 589 -34.04 18.56 -8.55
N PHE A 590 -33.39 19.31 -7.66
CA PHE A 590 -33.04 18.90 -6.29
C PHE A 590 -32.19 17.62 -6.18
N GLU A 591 -31.50 17.23 -7.24
CA GLU A 591 -30.69 15.97 -7.29
C GLU A 591 -29.34 16.11 -6.62
N GLY A 592 -28.84 17.33 -6.47
CA GLY A 592 -27.50 17.60 -5.92
C GLY A 592 -27.47 17.63 -4.39
N SER A 593 -26.30 17.75 -3.83
CA SER A 593 -26.09 18.06 -2.41
C SER A 593 -26.35 19.54 -2.08
N THR A 594 -26.56 20.37 -3.09
CA THR A 594 -26.88 21.79 -2.98
C THR A 594 -27.97 22.14 -3.97
N THR A 595 -28.83 23.12 -3.62
CA THR A 595 -29.87 23.68 -4.50
C THR A 595 -29.50 25.10 -4.89
N ILE A 596 -30.08 25.57 -6.03
CA ILE A 596 -30.05 27.00 -6.39
C ILE A 596 -30.84 27.86 -5.39
N PHE A 597 -31.80 27.26 -4.66
CA PHE A 597 -32.54 27.93 -3.61
C PHE A 597 -31.69 28.10 -2.37
N ARG A 598 -31.11 29.28 -2.17
CA ARG A 598 -30.36 29.66 -0.98
C ARG A 598 -31.02 30.84 -0.30
N GLY A 599 -31.30 30.69 0.97
CA GLY A 599 -31.99 31.74 1.71
C GLY A 599 -32.17 31.40 3.18
N SER A 600 -33.10 32.10 3.81
CA SER A 600 -33.49 31.87 5.20
C SER A 600 -34.99 31.95 5.38
N GLY A 601 -35.52 31.14 6.28
CA GLY A 601 -36.94 31.12 6.59
C GLY A 601 -37.30 31.97 7.81
N SER A 602 -38.56 32.44 7.81
CA SER A 602 -39.30 32.91 8.99
C SER A 602 -40.40 31.89 9.27
N ASN A 603 -40.21 31.10 10.33
CA ASN A 603 -41.09 29.97 10.68
C ASN A 603 -41.21 28.90 9.57
N MET A 604 -40.23 28.84 8.68
CA MET A 604 -40.12 27.87 7.58
C MET A 604 -38.66 27.45 7.38
N ASP A 605 -38.40 26.16 7.47
CA ASP A 605 -37.10 25.55 7.18
C ASP A 605 -37.16 24.82 5.84
N PHE A 606 -36.18 25.09 4.99
CA PHE A 606 -36.01 24.47 3.67
C PHE A 606 -34.81 23.53 3.69
N SER A 607 -35.00 22.30 3.28
CA SER A 607 -33.96 21.29 3.19
C SER A 607 -34.08 20.42 1.93
N LEU A 608 -32.97 19.81 1.51
CA LEU A 608 -32.99 18.77 0.48
C LEU A 608 -33.33 17.42 1.12
N ASN A 609 -34.22 16.67 0.47
CA ASN A 609 -34.67 15.36 0.89
C ASN A 609 -34.35 14.32 -0.17
N HIS A 610 -33.74 13.22 0.23
CA HIS A 610 -33.37 12.09 -0.65
C HIS A 610 -34.05 10.76 -0.21
N SER A 611 -35.11 10.85 0.59
CA SER A 611 -35.88 9.65 0.96
C SER A 611 -36.69 9.13 -0.21
N ALA A 612 -36.51 7.90 -0.58
CA ALA A 612 -37.19 7.27 -1.73
C ALA A 612 -38.74 7.34 -1.64
N ASP A 613 -39.29 7.40 -0.43
CA ASP A 613 -40.73 7.42 -0.19
C ASP A 613 -41.35 8.80 -0.51
N THR A 614 -40.54 9.85 -0.51
CA THR A 614 -40.99 11.25 -0.68
C THR A 614 -40.22 11.96 -1.79
N VAL A 615 -39.67 11.22 -2.74
CA VAL A 615 -39.13 11.73 -4.01
C VAL A 615 -40.02 11.27 -5.16
N ARG A 616 -40.51 12.21 -5.97
CA ARG A 616 -41.42 11.91 -7.10
C ARG A 616 -40.69 11.60 -8.38
N MET A 617 -39.61 12.33 -8.65
CA MET A 617 -38.80 12.24 -9.85
C MET A 617 -37.33 12.35 -9.41
N GLY A 618 -36.46 11.60 -10.07
CA GLY A 618 -35.06 11.65 -9.73
C GLY A 618 -34.70 11.02 -8.37
N SER A 619 -33.68 11.56 -7.72
CA SER A 619 -33.16 11.11 -6.41
C SER A 619 -33.34 12.16 -5.30
N GLY A 620 -33.89 13.31 -5.62
CA GLY A 620 -34.04 14.41 -4.68
C GLY A 620 -35.36 15.14 -4.77
N SER A 621 -35.76 15.80 -3.69
CA SER A 621 -36.86 16.73 -3.58
C SER A 621 -36.53 17.84 -2.58
N ALA A 622 -37.24 18.98 -2.69
CA ALA A 622 -37.23 19.95 -1.62
C ALA A 622 -38.20 19.53 -0.51
N LYS A 623 -37.81 19.67 0.72
CA LYS A 623 -38.65 19.53 1.90
C LYS A 623 -38.77 20.86 2.61
N VAL A 624 -40.01 21.22 2.96
CA VAL A 624 -40.32 22.43 3.69
C VAL A 624 -41.05 22.05 4.98
N ASP A 625 -40.45 22.37 6.11
CA ASP A 625 -41.04 22.26 7.43
C ASP A 625 -41.47 23.67 7.88
N TYR A 626 -42.76 23.87 8.23
CA TYR A 626 -43.28 25.18 8.54
C TYR A 626 -44.21 25.22 9.75
N THR A 627 -44.24 26.37 10.42
CA THR A 627 -45.18 26.67 11.51
C THR A 627 -45.83 28.00 11.24
N LEU A 628 -47.16 28.00 11.13
CA LEU A 628 -47.90 29.24 10.90
C LEU A 628 -47.90 30.11 12.15
N THR A 629 -47.55 31.38 11.98
CA THR A 629 -47.60 32.39 13.04
C THR A 629 -48.29 33.62 12.54
N GLU A 630 -49.02 34.34 13.44
CA GLU A 630 -49.67 35.57 13.11
C GLU A 630 -48.64 36.63 12.68
N THR A 631 -48.81 37.18 11.48
CA THR A 631 -47.89 38.16 10.90
C THR A 631 -48.59 39.45 10.50
N GLY A 632 -48.03 40.61 10.92
CA GLY A 632 -48.39 41.94 10.50
C GLY A 632 -49.47 42.65 11.35
N ALA A 633 -49.79 43.90 10.96
CA ALA A 633 -50.77 44.77 11.66
C ALA A 633 -52.22 44.39 11.39
N SER A 634 -52.48 43.36 10.54
CA SER A 634 -53.81 42.84 10.26
C SER A 634 -54.06 41.60 11.11
N GLN A 635 -54.92 41.69 12.09
CA GLN A 635 -55.37 40.54 12.89
C GLN A 635 -55.92 39.44 11.96
N GLY A 636 -55.36 38.19 12.12
CA GLY A 636 -55.88 37.01 11.42
C GLY A 636 -55.09 36.53 10.20
N ALA A 637 -53.93 37.10 9.87
CA ALA A 637 -53.07 36.54 8.82
C ALA A 637 -51.98 35.63 9.43
N TYR A 638 -52.11 34.32 9.20
CA TYR A 638 -51.11 33.31 9.64
C TYR A 638 -50.28 32.86 8.47
N THR A 639 -48.97 33.13 8.50
CA THR A 639 -48.03 32.78 7.43
C THR A 639 -46.71 32.21 7.95
N ALA A 640 -46.07 31.42 7.12
CA ALA A 640 -44.67 31.03 7.21
C ALA A 640 -43.98 31.31 5.87
N GLU A 641 -42.80 31.85 5.88
CA GLU A 641 -42.08 32.25 4.67
C GLU A 641 -40.66 31.77 4.66
N TRP A 642 -40.17 31.42 3.49
CA TRP A 642 -38.77 31.25 3.18
C TRP A 642 -38.39 32.19 2.03
N ARG A 643 -37.28 32.92 2.17
CA ARG A 643 -36.84 33.89 1.17
C ARG A 643 -35.43 33.62 0.69
N ALA A 644 -35.25 33.66 -0.62
CA ALA A 644 -33.93 33.56 -1.25
C ALA A 644 -33.03 34.75 -0.84
N SER A 645 -31.73 34.51 -0.78
CA SER A 645 -30.75 35.57 -0.66
C SER A 645 -30.81 36.49 -1.88
N LYS A 646 -30.61 37.80 -1.71
CA LYS A 646 -30.76 38.83 -2.75
C LYS A 646 -30.04 38.57 -4.09
N SER A 647 -29.09 37.65 -4.12
CA SER A 647 -28.31 37.29 -5.31
C SER A 647 -28.69 35.95 -5.93
N THR A 648 -29.75 35.28 -5.45
CA THR A 648 -30.12 33.92 -5.84
C THR A 648 -31.55 33.74 -6.27
N GLY A 649 -32.24 34.83 -6.65
CA GLY A 649 -33.56 34.77 -7.27
C GLY A 649 -33.52 34.10 -8.66
N ILE A 650 -34.59 33.44 -9.04
CA ILE A 650 -34.68 32.72 -10.31
C ILE A 650 -35.53 33.55 -11.27
N ASP A 651 -34.89 34.10 -12.30
CA ASP A 651 -35.59 34.86 -13.34
C ASP A 651 -36.40 33.92 -14.26
N CYS A 652 -37.69 34.01 -14.16
CA CYS A 652 -38.66 33.27 -14.96
C CYS A 652 -39.45 34.20 -15.91
N SER A 653 -38.96 35.40 -16.19
CA SER A 653 -39.64 36.43 -16.97
C SER A 653 -39.96 36.02 -18.42
N THR A 654 -39.24 35.05 -18.97
CA THR A 654 -39.43 34.55 -20.34
C THR A 654 -40.41 33.37 -20.43
N TYR A 655 -40.86 32.84 -19.30
CA TYR A 655 -41.76 31.69 -19.26
C TYR A 655 -43.21 32.09 -19.06
N THR A 656 -44.13 31.31 -19.60
CA THR A 656 -45.59 31.56 -19.49
C THR A 656 -46.26 30.74 -18.40
N ALA A 657 -45.64 29.64 -17.99
CA ALA A 657 -46.12 28.77 -16.93
C ALA A 657 -44.99 28.05 -16.21
N LEU A 658 -45.20 27.71 -14.95
CA LEU A 658 -44.34 26.86 -14.13
C LEU A 658 -45.06 25.54 -13.85
N HIS A 659 -44.41 24.43 -14.12
CA HIS A 659 -44.87 23.08 -13.78
C HIS A 659 -44.06 22.53 -12.63
N LEU A 660 -44.72 22.12 -11.57
CA LEU A 660 -44.07 21.54 -10.39
C LEU A 660 -44.87 20.39 -9.79
N TRP A 661 -44.17 19.49 -9.13
CA TRP A 661 -44.79 18.47 -8.29
C TRP A 661 -44.79 18.95 -6.85
N VAL A 662 -45.95 18.92 -6.20
CA VAL A 662 -46.13 19.30 -4.79
C VAL A 662 -46.60 18.08 -4.01
N TYR A 663 -45.93 17.78 -2.90
CA TYR A 663 -46.35 16.78 -1.94
C TYR A 663 -47.21 17.48 -0.86
N GLY A 664 -48.51 17.27 -0.89
CA GLY A 664 -49.42 17.88 0.07
C GLY A 664 -49.44 17.13 1.38
N ASP A 665 -49.69 17.88 2.46
CA ASP A 665 -49.78 17.39 3.85
C ASP A 665 -51.22 17.22 4.33
N GLY A 666 -52.21 17.59 3.51
CA GLY A 666 -53.64 17.52 3.84
C GLY A 666 -54.10 18.63 4.78
N SER A 667 -53.29 19.65 5.03
CA SER A 667 -53.57 20.73 5.99
C SER A 667 -54.64 21.73 5.47
N GLY A 668 -54.86 21.79 4.17
CA GLY A 668 -55.69 22.81 3.54
C GLY A 668 -55.03 24.19 3.42
N ASN A 669 -53.80 24.35 3.92
CA ASN A 669 -53.03 25.59 3.81
C ASN A 669 -52.71 25.92 2.35
N ILE A 670 -52.41 27.18 2.04
CA ILE A 670 -52.15 27.66 0.68
C ILE A 670 -50.64 27.81 0.48
N LEU A 671 -50.08 27.03 -0.45
CA LEU A 671 -48.72 27.21 -0.92
C LEU A 671 -48.67 28.31 -2.00
N SER A 672 -47.77 29.27 -1.87
CA SER A 672 -47.55 30.38 -2.79
C SER A 672 -46.05 30.56 -3.09
N LEU A 673 -45.75 31.09 -4.28
CA LEU A 673 -44.44 31.64 -4.63
C LEU A 673 -44.36 33.10 -4.23
N LEU A 674 -43.27 33.50 -3.61
CA LEU A 674 -42.91 34.91 -3.46
C LEU A 674 -42.05 35.31 -4.65
N TYR A 675 -42.40 36.38 -5.34
CA TYR A 675 -41.66 36.84 -6.50
C TYR A 675 -41.49 38.36 -6.52
N ASN A 676 -40.50 38.82 -7.28
CA ASN A 676 -40.26 40.22 -7.59
C ASN A 676 -40.80 40.51 -9.00
N ASP A 677 -41.62 41.52 -9.15
CA ASP A 677 -42.21 41.98 -10.42
C ASP A 677 -41.50 43.21 -11.00
N GLY A 678 -40.34 43.59 -10.43
CA GLY A 678 -39.58 44.79 -10.79
C GLY A 678 -40.02 46.04 -10.03
N ALA A 679 -41.08 45.96 -9.18
CA ALA A 679 -41.51 47.02 -8.28
C ALA A 679 -40.92 46.86 -6.88
N ALA A 680 -41.18 47.82 -6.00
CA ALA A 680 -40.72 47.74 -4.61
C ALA A 680 -41.60 46.74 -3.81
N GLY A 681 -40.99 45.65 -3.32
CA GLY A 681 -41.60 44.63 -2.48
C GLY A 681 -41.79 43.28 -3.18
N TYR A 682 -42.21 42.28 -2.37
CA TYR A 682 -42.53 40.96 -2.90
C TYR A 682 -44.00 40.83 -3.16
N GLN A 683 -44.33 40.18 -4.26
CA GLN A 683 -45.67 39.74 -4.60
C GLN A 683 -45.82 38.25 -4.25
N SER A 684 -47.06 37.79 -4.03
CA SER A 684 -47.39 36.40 -3.78
C SER A 684 -48.24 35.84 -4.90
N LEU A 685 -47.83 34.71 -5.49
CA LEU A 685 -48.58 33.98 -6.51
C LEU A 685 -48.98 32.62 -5.95
N GLN A 686 -50.28 32.37 -5.80
CA GLN A 686 -50.79 31.10 -5.30
C GLN A 686 -50.41 29.94 -6.23
N VAL A 687 -49.81 28.89 -5.68
CA VAL A 687 -49.47 27.65 -6.37
C VAL A 687 -50.63 26.65 -6.26
N THR A 688 -51.01 26.27 -5.03
CA THR A 688 -52.09 25.31 -4.78
C THR A 688 -52.51 25.33 -3.30
N PRO A 689 -53.77 25.03 -2.97
CA PRO A 689 -54.13 24.57 -1.63
C PRO A 689 -53.50 23.21 -1.36
N LEU A 690 -53.06 22.95 -0.12
CA LEU A 690 -52.49 21.69 0.36
C LEU A 690 -53.58 20.77 0.95
N ASP A 691 -54.75 20.71 0.29
CA ASP A 691 -55.94 19.96 0.66
C ASP A 691 -55.90 18.47 0.23
N PHE A 692 -54.73 18.01 -0.18
CA PHE A 692 -54.45 16.63 -0.59
C PHE A 692 -53.24 16.06 0.14
N THR A 693 -53.14 14.74 0.16
CA THR A 693 -51.96 14.01 0.66
C THR A 693 -51.23 13.31 -0.51
N GLY A 694 -49.88 13.33 -0.48
CA GLY A 694 -49.08 12.76 -1.54
C GLY A 694 -48.81 13.71 -2.71
N TRP A 695 -48.31 13.18 -3.82
CA TRP A 695 -47.85 13.97 -4.96
C TRP A 695 -48.96 14.39 -5.90
N LYS A 696 -49.00 15.68 -6.23
CA LYS A 696 -49.89 16.32 -7.23
C LYS A 696 -49.08 17.20 -8.17
N GLN A 697 -49.26 17.04 -9.46
CA GLN A 697 -48.72 17.98 -10.46
C GLN A 697 -49.56 19.25 -10.49
N VAL A 698 -48.88 20.39 -10.40
CA VAL A 698 -49.49 21.71 -10.43
C VAL A 698 -48.88 22.51 -11.58
N THR A 699 -49.76 23.24 -12.32
CA THR A 699 -49.35 24.19 -13.33
C THR A 699 -49.77 25.58 -12.88
N VAL A 700 -48.81 26.47 -12.78
CA VAL A 700 -49.04 27.86 -12.38
C VAL A 700 -48.79 28.74 -13.60
N THR A 701 -49.81 29.52 -14.01
CA THR A 701 -49.62 30.51 -15.06
C THR A 701 -48.87 31.70 -14.49
N LEU A 702 -47.78 32.08 -15.15
CA LEU A 702 -46.96 33.21 -14.74
C LEU A 702 -47.56 34.53 -15.26
N PRO A 703 -47.49 35.64 -14.50
CA PRO A 703 -48.19 36.87 -14.82
C PRO A 703 -47.61 37.65 -16.03
N GLY A 704 -46.63 37.15 -16.69
CA GLY A 704 -46.02 37.83 -17.84
C GLY A 704 -45.22 39.05 -17.49
N ALA A 705 -44.41 39.71 -17.91
CA ALA A 705 -43.54 40.77 -17.45
C ALA A 705 -42.39 40.26 -16.57
N HIS A 706 -41.78 41.10 -15.78
CA HIS A 706 -40.69 40.68 -14.87
C HIS A 706 -41.24 39.73 -13.80
N PHE A 707 -40.70 38.52 -13.73
CA PHE A 707 -41.06 37.50 -12.73
C PHE A 707 -39.84 36.77 -12.23
N GLU A 708 -39.34 37.19 -11.07
CA GLU A 708 -38.18 36.58 -10.43
C GLU A 708 -38.63 35.87 -9.12
N ILE A 709 -38.53 34.54 -9.07
CA ILE A 709 -38.88 33.77 -7.89
C ILE A 709 -37.91 34.11 -6.78
N GLN A 710 -38.41 34.60 -5.66
CA GLN A 710 -37.62 35.03 -4.50
C GLN A 710 -37.89 34.23 -3.23
N GLY A 711 -38.88 33.31 -3.23
CA GLY A 711 -39.16 32.51 -2.06
C GLY A 711 -40.46 31.70 -2.13
N LEU A 712 -40.79 31.13 -0.99
CA LEU A 712 -41.98 30.34 -0.74
C LEU A 712 -42.76 30.93 0.45
N GLN A 713 -44.07 30.84 0.41
CA GLN A 713 -44.95 31.18 1.52
C GLN A 713 -46.03 30.11 1.67
N VAL A 714 -46.29 29.73 2.94
CA VAL A 714 -47.48 28.96 3.28
C VAL A 714 -48.37 29.84 4.17
N SER A 715 -49.66 29.92 3.83
CA SER A 715 -50.65 30.71 4.61
C SER A 715 -51.85 29.87 4.97
N ALA A 716 -52.49 30.21 6.07
CA ALA A 716 -53.79 29.62 6.42
C ALA A 716 -54.87 30.05 5.42
N PRO A 717 -55.83 29.18 5.11
CA PRO A 717 -56.98 29.57 4.30
C PRO A 717 -57.84 30.62 5.03
N THR A 718 -58.28 31.66 4.30
CA THR A 718 -59.21 32.66 4.85
C THR A 718 -60.62 32.27 4.47
N ALA A 719 -61.50 32.05 5.43
CA ALA A 719 -62.92 31.78 5.18
C ALA A 719 -63.60 33.01 4.54
N ALA A 720 -64.74 32.79 3.82
CA ALA A 720 -65.47 33.85 3.14
C ALA A 720 -66.02 34.95 4.09
N ASP A 721 -66.06 34.70 5.38
CA ASP A 721 -66.39 35.61 6.44
C ASP A 721 -65.18 36.34 7.08
N GLY A 722 -63.98 36.10 6.57
CA GLY A 722 -62.78 36.73 7.05
C GLY A 722 -62.16 36.04 8.28
N THR A 723 -62.68 34.88 8.74
CA THR A 723 -62.09 34.09 9.79
C THR A 723 -61.01 33.15 9.24
N VAL A 724 -59.91 32.93 10.00
CA VAL A 724 -58.86 31.95 9.68
C VAL A 724 -59.24 30.62 10.34
N SER A 725 -59.36 29.57 9.53
CA SER A 725 -59.71 28.23 9.99
C SER A 725 -58.50 27.43 10.40
#